data_9d4403bafc49e38bf8bd70cf45843800
#
_entry.id   9d4403bafc49e38bf8bd70cf45843800
#
_cell.length_a   1.000
_cell.length_b   1.000
_cell.length_c   1.000
_cell.angle_alpha   90.00
_cell.angle_beta   90.00
_cell.angle_gamma   90.00
#
_symmetry.space_group_name_H-M   'P 1'
#
loop_
_entity.id
_entity.type
_entity.pdbx_description
1 polymer ?
#
loop_
_entity_poly.entity_id
_entity_poly.type
_entity_poly.pdbx_seq_one_letter_code
_entity_poly.pdbx_strand_id
1 'polypeptide(L)'
;MKRILSALLVLCMVVCLFAGCDNTQPAETTAPPVETTAPVEALTYADGTELRIAAGYQKVNQAISFSADIAGEGITLADGVTYHTGDLKPTWAEVEKRLSVSLVDKFTGAGSDAKEFAYWAEQLQEIDIITGDANSLAEYGENGQIVNLMEYVDRMPNFKAYLEANPIVQLSITANVDTGAIYFAPYSDGMNDIERMPLMRTDWVEKLLNGEGEFTATGSNKLAAAAYTPYMPTSGKVAIDVVKADGTAVESINKDYDAAGNIIAKMNDALAAGEVDGVAAVNMLRTYIDTAYAGYYGTNRADLFIGQNAAWDADELVALLRCVVANPQTLNGTDNVEGLFSREDNNVQRQVDMFRFCGHLFGVRGMESRQDFLYVGNDNELHDARQEEATYVALERMNAMAKEGLISQSFIEQSESKTETMLENDLGFMHYDYNQTQTAHNRTKLDTAAGEKYMAVMVPVARWNDGTGEKFMRFTESWRSVKTNGWGISVAGVGDSEDKLNAALNLFDYAYSPEGQILMSYGPDGFIKTNADGSYVTFDFNGEEWPVIADATYDELIAREGGNYTNYARRFLGSCLSFAKSQSFEYQCTHEVGKEGAGYISKAIALGTIKHPELGFAENAWYTSVPSVLPNTSDELAMIKTYTELSDNFGTAKQTYNIWLEQIRNGYALEGMGSAAECAAKVANEWNGSKYLALKNDAYDLLFDAAN
;
A
#
# COMPACT_ATOMS: atom_id res chain seq x y z
N MET A 1 -7.32 -35.22 2.74
CA MET A 1 -8.41 -35.79 3.54
C MET A 1 -8.57 -35.11 4.93
N LYS A 2 -7.53 -34.60 5.56
CA LYS A 2 -7.65 -33.83 6.83
C LYS A 2 -8.29 -32.43 6.65
N ARG A 3 -8.03 -31.76 5.51
CA ARG A 3 -8.55 -30.41 5.21
C ARG A 3 -10.08 -30.33 4.94
N ILE A 4 -10.76 -31.46 4.72
CA ILE A 4 -12.23 -31.51 4.53
C ILE A 4 -12.99 -31.61 5.88
N LEU A 5 -12.30 -31.98 6.96
CA LEU A 5 -12.93 -32.10 8.27
C LEU A 5 -13.10 -30.75 8.99
N SER A 6 -12.22 -29.79 8.73
CA SER A 6 -12.25 -28.46 9.38
C SER A 6 -13.41 -27.59 8.85
N ALA A 7 -13.73 -27.68 7.56
CA ALA A 7 -14.85 -26.94 6.97
C ALA A 7 -16.23 -27.44 7.45
N LEU A 8 -16.31 -28.70 7.92
CA LEU A 8 -17.56 -29.26 8.46
C LEU A 8 -17.83 -28.87 9.93
N LEU A 9 -16.78 -28.51 10.68
CA LEU A 9 -16.92 -28.12 12.08
C LEU A 9 -17.45 -26.67 12.23
N VAL A 10 -17.10 -25.78 11.33
CA VAL A 10 -17.61 -24.39 11.32
C VAL A 10 -19.06 -24.32 10.92
N LEU A 11 -19.54 -25.22 10.06
CA LEU A 11 -20.94 -25.26 9.64
C LEU A 11 -21.88 -25.82 10.75
N CYS A 12 -21.37 -26.58 11.70
CA CYS A 12 -22.17 -27.13 12.80
C CYS A 12 -22.39 -26.12 13.94
N MET A 13 -21.55 -25.09 14.09
CA MET A 13 -21.73 -24.09 15.16
C MET A 13 -22.78 -23.00 14.82
N VAL A 14 -23.09 -22.79 13.56
CA VAL A 14 -24.08 -21.77 13.13
C VAL A 14 -25.54 -22.29 13.17
N VAL A 15 -25.74 -23.59 13.23
CA VAL A 15 -27.09 -24.18 13.19
C VAL A 15 -27.74 -24.34 14.57
N CYS A 16 -27.05 -24.16 15.68
CA CYS A 16 -27.57 -24.35 17.04
C CYS A 16 -28.21 -23.10 17.68
N LEU A 17 -28.37 -21.99 16.96
CA LEU A 17 -28.91 -20.74 17.53
C LEU A 17 -30.39 -20.45 17.25
N PHE A 18 -31.10 -21.33 16.54
CA PHE A 18 -32.55 -21.16 16.31
C PHE A 18 -33.34 -22.45 16.53
N ALA A 19 -33.63 -22.78 17.78
CA ALA A 19 -34.79 -23.66 18.09
C ALA A 19 -35.30 -23.34 19.50
N GLY A 20 -36.50 -22.90 19.52
CA GLY A 20 -37.43 -22.37 20.46
C GLY A 20 -37.58 -23.00 21.83
N CYS A 21 -38.20 -22.20 22.66
CA CYS A 21 -38.68 -22.44 24.02
C CYS A 21 -39.60 -23.64 24.13
N ASP A 22 -39.34 -24.48 25.11
CA ASP A 22 -40.43 -25.12 25.84
C ASP A 22 -40.05 -25.32 27.33
N ASN A 23 -40.99 -25.03 28.20
CA ASN A 23 -40.89 -24.97 29.65
C ASN A 23 -40.87 -26.36 30.28
N THR A 24 -39.73 -26.76 30.87
CA THR A 24 -39.73 -27.71 32.00
C THR A 24 -38.58 -27.38 32.95
N GLN A 25 -38.89 -27.36 34.27
CA GLN A 25 -37.96 -27.01 35.36
C GLN A 25 -36.68 -27.82 35.34
N PRO A 26 -35.52 -27.18 35.62
CA PRO A 26 -34.23 -27.87 35.61
C PRO A 26 -33.93 -28.57 36.95
N ALA A 27 -33.35 -29.75 36.85
CA ALA A 27 -32.59 -30.35 37.94
C ALA A 27 -31.28 -29.53 38.12
N GLU A 28 -30.93 -29.25 39.36
CA GLU A 28 -29.65 -28.58 39.72
C GLU A 28 -28.46 -29.36 39.20
N THR A 29 -27.86 -28.89 38.13
CA THR A 29 -26.50 -29.27 37.70
C THR A 29 -25.58 -28.22 38.27
N THR A 30 -24.74 -28.61 39.22
CA THR A 30 -23.62 -27.82 39.72
C THR A 30 -22.72 -27.51 38.53
N ALA A 31 -22.65 -26.23 38.15
CA ALA A 31 -21.65 -25.72 37.19
C ALA A 31 -20.24 -26.08 37.71
N PRO A 32 -19.30 -26.46 36.79
CA PRO A 32 -17.92 -26.61 37.17
C PRO A 32 -17.41 -25.28 37.77
N PRO A 33 -16.49 -25.30 38.73
CA PRO A 33 -15.93 -24.08 39.29
C PRO A 33 -15.36 -23.23 38.18
N VAL A 34 -15.82 -21.99 38.07
CA VAL A 34 -15.15 -20.95 37.29
C VAL A 34 -13.75 -20.85 37.90
N GLU A 35 -12.73 -21.25 37.16
CA GLU A 35 -11.36 -20.93 37.53
C GLU A 35 -11.29 -19.40 37.65
N THR A 36 -11.20 -18.90 38.86
CA THR A 36 -10.85 -17.51 39.11
C THR A 36 -9.40 -17.37 38.66
N THR A 37 -9.18 -16.90 37.47
CA THR A 37 -7.86 -16.41 37.05
C THR A 37 -7.40 -15.42 38.09
N ALA A 38 -6.16 -15.60 38.60
CA ALA A 38 -5.53 -14.64 39.49
C ALA A 38 -5.64 -13.24 38.84
N PRO A 39 -5.84 -12.18 39.64
CA PRO A 39 -5.84 -10.82 39.11
C PRO A 39 -4.55 -10.59 38.33
N VAL A 40 -4.68 -10.15 37.06
CA VAL A 40 -3.52 -9.77 36.26
C VAL A 40 -2.81 -8.63 36.98
N GLU A 41 -1.52 -8.77 37.20
CA GLU A 41 -0.71 -7.77 37.90
C GLU A 41 -0.56 -6.53 36.99
N ALA A 42 -0.99 -5.37 37.48
CA ALA A 42 -0.91 -4.12 36.70
C ALA A 42 0.56 -3.69 36.50
N LEU A 43 0.81 -3.05 35.33
CA LEU A 43 2.12 -2.43 35.05
C LEU A 43 2.28 -1.18 35.94
N THR A 44 2.97 -1.29 37.07
CA THR A 44 3.21 -0.19 38.00
C THR A 44 4.69 0.22 37.95
N TYR A 45 4.96 1.50 38.05
CA TYR A 45 6.28 2.11 38.06
C TYR A 45 6.24 3.48 38.77
N ALA A 46 7.41 4.00 39.12
CA ALA A 46 7.52 5.29 39.79
C ALA A 46 7.24 6.46 38.82
N ASP A 47 6.53 7.48 39.29
CA ASP A 47 6.32 8.72 38.52
C ASP A 47 7.67 9.33 38.11
N GLY A 48 7.77 9.74 36.86
CA GLY A 48 8.98 10.30 36.29
C GLY A 48 10.04 9.25 35.91
N THR A 49 9.68 7.97 35.83
CA THR A 49 10.58 6.93 35.31
C THR A 49 11.11 7.33 33.95
N GLU A 50 12.44 7.42 33.81
CA GLU A 50 13.10 7.81 32.56
C GLU A 50 13.11 6.68 31.56
N LEU A 51 12.67 6.96 30.35
CA LEU A 51 12.77 6.09 29.18
C LEU A 51 13.60 6.76 28.09
N ARG A 52 14.71 6.12 27.73
CA ARG A 52 15.63 6.56 26.67
C ARG A 52 15.20 5.90 25.36
N ILE A 53 14.76 6.71 24.40
CA ILE A 53 14.12 6.25 23.17
C ILE A 53 14.98 6.60 21.96
N ALA A 54 15.42 5.59 21.21
CA ALA A 54 16.07 5.74 19.92
C ALA A 54 15.05 5.40 18.83
N ALA A 55 14.17 6.35 18.52
CA ALA A 55 13.12 6.17 17.54
C ALA A 55 13.22 7.22 16.45
N GLY A 56 13.37 6.78 15.21
CA GLY A 56 13.31 7.62 14.04
C GLY A 56 12.72 6.83 12.89
N TYR A 57 11.88 7.47 12.10
CA TYR A 57 11.28 6.83 10.95
C TYR A 57 11.80 7.47 9.66
N GLN A 58 12.69 6.77 8.98
CA GLN A 58 13.25 7.11 7.65
C GLN A 58 14.08 8.40 7.53
N LYS A 59 13.81 9.47 8.30
CA LYS A 59 14.48 10.78 8.16
C LYS A 59 14.74 11.44 9.51
N VAL A 60 15.78 12.26 9.59
CA VAL A 60 16.21 13.02 10.78
C VAL A 60 15.09 13.79 11.47
N ASN A 61 14.15 14.32 10.72
CA ASN A 61 13.04 15.13 11.26
C ASN A 61 11.84 14.30 11.76
N GLN A 62 11.98 12.99 11.82
CA GLN A 62 10.90 12.08 12.25
C GLN A 62 11.17 11.41 13.60
N ALA A 63 12.00 12.01 14.43
CA ALA A 63 12.23 11.62 15.83
C ALA A 63 11.10 12.10 16.75
N ILE A 64 11.16 11.72 18.03
CA ILE A 64 10.18 12.12 19.06
C ILE A 64 10.32 13.58 19.50
N SER A 65 11.49 14.20 19.25
CA SER A 65 11.76 15.61 19.52
C SER A 65 12.00 16.40 18.25
N PHE A 66 11.93 17.74 18.36
CA PHE A 66 12.27 18.62 17.26
C PHE A 66 13.75 18.69 17.01
N SER A 67 14.17 18.50 15.78
CA SER A 67 15.55 18.62 15.34
C SER A 67 15.92 20.05 14.92
N ALA A 68 17.20 20.29 14.65
CA ALA A 68 17.74 21.61 14.31
C ALA A 68 17.22 22.17 12.97
N ASP A 69 16.51 21.40 12.18
CA ASP A 69 15.92 21.83 10.91
C ASP A 69 14.69 22.75 11.07
N ILE A 70 14.10 22.84 12.27
CA ILE A 70 13.04 23.84 12.55
C ILE A 70 13.56 25.25 12.83
N ALA A 71 14.88 25.42 12.84
CA ALA A 71 15.69 26.64 12.91
C ALA A 71 15.29 27.83 13.81
N GLY A 72 16.24 28.31 14.58
CA GLY A 72 16.35 29.67 15.15
C GLY A 72 15.32 30.05 16.18
N GLU A 73 14.22 30.66 15.82
CA GLU A 73 13.24 31.23 16.75
C GLU A 73 12.14 30.26 17.23
N GLY A 74 12.20 29.02 16.76
CA GLY A 74 11.18 28.00 17.04
C GLY A 74 10.06 27.98 15.98
N ILE A 75 9.12 27.04 16.16
CA ILE A 75 7.96 26.86 15.29
C ILE A 75 6.67 26.93 16.13
N THR A 76 5.75 27.79 15.72
CA THR A 76 4.41 27.85 16.34
C THR A 76 3.48 26.95 15.52
N LEU A 77 2.82 25.97 16.18
CA LEU A 77 1.90 25.04 15.56
C LEU A 77 0.43 25.47 15.75
N ALA A 78 -0.48 24.70 15.19
CA ALA A 78 -1.93 24.97 15.19
C ALA A 78 -2.54 25.05 16.61
N ASP A 79 -1.93 24.41 17.60
CA ASP A 79 -2.28 24.52 19.03
C ASP A 79 -1.89 25.90 19.66
N GLY A 80 -1.21 26.74 18.92
CA GLY A 80 -0.72 28.04 19.38
C GLY A 80 0.55 27.98 20.25
N VAL A 81 1.16 26.81 20.43
CA VAL A 81 2.39 26.64 21.19
C VAL A 81 3.60 26.79 20.28
N THR A 82 4.65 27.48 20.79
CA THR A 82 5.93 27.59 20.09
C THR A 82 6.89 26.54 20.63
N TYR A 83 7.39 25.70 19.73
CA TYR A 83 8.34 24.61 20.01
C TYR A 83 9.73 24.98 19.50
N HIS A 84 10.76 24.53 20.21
CA HIS A 84 12.17 24.78 19.88
C HIS A 84 12.91 23.46 19.64
N THR A 85 14.10 23.55 19.05
CA THR A 85 14.99 22.40 18.88
C THR A 85 15.24 21.72 20.25
N GLY A 86 15.01 20.42 20.30
CA GLY A 86 15.14 19.60 21.50
C GLY A 86 13.87 19.46 22.32
N ASP A 87 12.85 20.27 22.09
CA ASP A 87 11.54 20.05 22.73
C ASP A 87 10.91 18.75 22.19
N LEU A 88 10.22 18.02 23.08
CA LEU A 88 9.38 16.92 22.63
C LEU A 88 8.28 17.44 21.69
N LYS A 89 7.99 16.67 20.67
CA LYS A 89 6.85 16.98 19.79
C LYS A 89 5.53 16.81 20.54
N PRO A 90 4.45 17.49 20.12
CA PRO A 90 3.17 17.52 20.84
C PRO A 90 2.68 16.17 21.33
N THR A 91 2.70 15.14 20.48
CA THR A 91 2.27 13.77 20.83
C THR A 91 3.10 13.19 21.98
N TRP A 92 4.42 13.35 21.93
CA TRP A 92 5.33 12.76 22.90
C TRP A 92 5.36 13.53 24.22
N ALA A 93 5.17 14.84 24.19
CA ALA A 93 4.93 15.64 25.40
C ALA A 93 3.64 15.23 26.10
N GLU A 94 2.59 14.90 25.35
CA GLU A 94 1.33 14.40 25.93
C GLU A 94 1.47 12.94 26.43
N VAL A 95 2.25 12.09 25.76
CA VAL A 95 2.60 10.74 26.26
C VAL A 95 3.33 10.83 27.59
N GLU A 96 4.37 11.68 27.69
CA GLU A 96 5.13 11.91 28.93
C GLU A 96 4.19 12.26 30.09
N LYS A 97 3.28 13.18 29.85
CA LYS A 97 2.31 13.64 30.85
C LYS A 97 1.28 12.55 31.22
N ARG A 98 0.69 11.86 30.24
CA ARG A 98 -0.36 10.84 30.47
C ARG A 98 0.17 9.61 31.20
N LEU A 99 1.39 9.21 30.86
CA LEU A 99 2.02 8.03 31.44
C LEU A 99 2.89 8.35 32.66
N SER A 100 3.03 9.61 33.07
CA SER A 100 3.90 10.03 34.17
C SER A 100 5.34 9.52 34.02
N VAL A 101 5.89 9.51 32.81
CA VAL A 101 7.26 9.12 32.47
C VAL A 101 8.11 10.35 32.13
N SER A 102 9.41 10.20 32.05
CA SER A 102 10.34 11.19 31.49
C SER A 102 10.96 10.62 30.22
N LEU A 103 10.78 11.27 29.08
CA LEU A 103 11.23 10.78 27.78
C LEU A 103 12.52 11.47 27.35
N VAL A 104 13.54 10.68 27.05
CA VAL A 104 14.83 11.16 26.54
C VAL A 104 15.03 10.68 25.13
N ASP A 105 15.05 11.61 24.17
CA ASP A 105 15.33 11.31 22.78
C ASP A 105 16.80 10.98 22.58
N LYS A 106 17.06 9.79 22.07
CA LYS A 106 18.39 9.26 21.75
C LYS A 106 18.64 9.15 20.25
N PHE A 107 17.71 9.63 19.42
CA PHE A 107 17.86 9.55 17.97
C PHE A 107 19.08 10.34 17.50
N THR A 108 19.99 9.66 16.79
CA THR A 108 21.27 10.27 16.38
C THR A 108 21.20 11.04 15.07
N GLY A 109 20.15 10.82 14.30
CA GLY A 109 20.04 11.41 12.97
C GLY A 109 20.89 10.72 11.90
N ALA A 110 21.17 9.41 12.06
CA ALA A 110 22.03 8.64 11.15
C ALA A 110 21.52 8.55 9.69
N GLY A 111 20.36 9.12 9.40
CA GLY A 111 19.82 9.28 8.04
C GLY A 111 18.91 8.16 7.56
N SER A 112 18.80 7.04 8.28
CA SER A 112 17.79 6.01 8.08
C SER A 112 17.60 5.19 9.35
N ASP A 113 16.42 4.56 9.50
CA ASP A 113 16.08 3.64 10.58
C ASP A 113 17.07 2.47 10.69
N ALA A 114 17.46 1.85 9.57
CA ALA A 114 18.44 0.77 9.57
C ALA A 114 19.82 1.21 10.07
N LYS A 115 20.25 2.42 9.75
CA LYS A 115 21.52 2.96 10.28
C LYS A 115 21.42 3.33 11.73
N GLU A 116 20.29 3.86 12.17
CA GLU A 116 20.01 4.17 13.56
C GLU A 116 19.99 2.89 14.39
N PHE A 117 19.30 1.85 13.91
CA PHE A 117 19.31 0.53 14.57
C PHE A 117 20.73 -0.04 14.66
N ALA A 118 21.48 -0.08 13.55
CA ALA A 118 22.83 -0.61 13.55
C ALA A 118 23.78 0.15 14.50
N TYR A 119 23.62 1.45 14.64
CA TYR A 119 24.39 2.25 15.59
C TYR A 119 24.10 1.84 17.05
N TRP A 120 22.82 1.69 17.41
CA TRP A 120 22.41 1.38 18.78
C TRP A 120 22.52 -0.10 19.11
N ALA A 121 22.46 -0.99 18.12
CA ALA A 121 22.54 -2.43 18.33
C ALA A 121 23.85 -2.88 19.04
N GLU A 122 24.94 -2.10 18.91
CA GLU A 122 26.21 -2.36 19.59
C GLU A 122 26.27 -1.77 21.01
N GLN A 123 25.28 -0.97 21.42
CA GLN A 123 25.25 -0.29 22.70
C GLN A 123 23.84 -0.20 23.29
N LEU A 124 23.10 -1.31 23.24
CA LEU A 124 21.72 -1.43 23.69
C LEU A 124 21.49 -1.03 25.16
N GLN A 125 22.54 -1.06 26.01
CA GLN A 125 22.48 -0.62 27.39
C GLN A 125 22.25 0.90 27.54
N GLU A 126 22.48 1.69 26.50
CA GLU A 126 22.30 3.15 26.50
C GLU A 126 20.89 3.62 26.14
N ILE A 127 20.04 2.68 25.69
CA ILE A 127 18.67 2.96 25.26
C ILE A 127 17.71 1.93 25.85
N ASP A 128 16.48 2.34 26.16
CA ASP A 128 15.46 1.46 26.71
C ASP A 128 14.50 0.98 25.60
N ILE A 129 14.23 1.83 24.60
CA ILE A 129 13.33 1.53 23.48
C ILE A 129 14.03 1.90 22.15
N ILE A 130 13.88 1.02 21.16
CA ILE A 130 14.47 1.19 19.83
C ILE A 130 13.46 0.87 18.74
N THR A 131 13.50 1.62 17.63
CA THR A 131 12.83 1.21 16.37
C THR A 131 13.79 0.47 15.47
N GLY A 132 13.29 -0.53 14.75
CA GLY A 132 14.09 -1.30 13.80
C GLY A 132 13.21 -2.05 12.81
N ASP A 133 13.84 -2.67 11.81
CA ASP A 133 13.12 -3.60 10.94
C ASP A 133 12.76 -4.88 11.69
N ALA A 134 11.66 -5.50 11.28
CA ALA A 134 11.08 -6.66 11.94
C ALA A 134 12.06 -7.85 12.05
N ASN A 135 12.83 -8.10 11.00
CA ASN A 135 13.77 -9.23 10.99
C ASN A 135 14.93 -8.99 11.96
N SER A 136 15.49 -7.77 12.00
CA SER A 136 16.53 -7.41 12.96
C SER A 136 16.02 -7.49 14.39
N LEU A 137 14.82 -6.95 14.66
CA LEU A 137 14.24 -7.03 16.01
C LEU A 137 13.98 -8.48 16.44
N ALA A 138 13.51 -9.33 15.53
CA ALA A 138 13.32 -10.75 15.78
C ALA A 138 14.66 -11.48 16.03
N GLU A 139 15.68 -11.24 15.19
CA GLU A 139 17.01 -11.84 15.37
C GLU A 139 17.63 -11.46 16.71
N TYR A 140 17.59 -10.19 17.09
CA TYR A 140 18.11 -9.73 18.37
C TYR A 140 17.26 -10.23 19.54
N GLY A 141 15.95 -10.42 19.33
CA GLY A 141 15.04 -11.01 20.30
C GLY A 141 15.36 -12.47 20.58
N GLU A 142 15.53 -13.30 19.55
CA GLU A 142 15.94 -14.70 19.67
C GLU A 142 17.31 -14.85 20.37
N ASN A 143 18.17 -13.84 20.26
CA ASN A 143 19.44 -13.77 20.98
C ASN A 143 19.31 -13.19 22.40
N GLY A 144 18.10 -12.93 22.90
CA GLY A 144 17.84 -12.44 24.26
C GLY A 144 18.19 -10.96 24.49
N GLN A 145 18.31 -10.17 23.43
CA GLN A 145 18.69 -8.75 23.51
C GLN A 145 17.48 -7.80 23.45
N ILE A 146 16.37 -8.26 22.89
CA ILE A 146 15.09 -7.55 22.84
C ILE A 146 14.04 -8.37 23.62
N VAL A 147 13.19 -7.69 24.37
CA VAL A 147 12.18 -8.29 25.23
C VAL A 147 11.12 -9.04 24.42
N ASN A 148 10.81 -10.27 24.81
CA ASN A 148 9.68 -11.00 24.30
C ASN A 148 8.37 -10.46 24.91
N LEU A 149 7.59 -9.73 24.12
CA LEU A 149 6.36 -9.10 24.61
C LEU A 149 5.30 -10.12 25.04
N MET A 150 5.32 -11.32 24.49
CA MET A 150 4.36 -12.37 24.84
C MET A 150 4.51 -12.89 26.27
N GLU A 151 5.68 -12.73 26.88
CA GLU A 151 5.88 -13.04 28.32
C GLU A 151 5.11 -12.08 29.24
N TYR A 152 4.71 -10.90 28.71
CA TYR A 152 4.03 -9.84 29.44
C TYR A 152 2.63 -9.53 28.90
N VAL A 153 2.17 -10.25 27.86
CA VAL A 153 0.95 -9.92 27.11
C VAL A 153 -0.28 -9.87 27.99
N ASP A 154 -0.38 -10.70 29.02
CA ASP A 154 -1.50 -10.69 29.97
C ASP A 154 -1.53 -9.41 30.83
N ARG A 155 -0.41 -8.70 30.96
CA ARG A 155 -0.28 -7.40 31.63
C ARG A 155 -0.49 -6.23 30.67
N MET A 156 -0.69 -6.49 29.38
CA MET A 156 -0.85 -5.53 28.29
C MET A 156 -2.23 -5.74 27.62
N PRO A 157 -3.34 -5.40 28.29
CA PRO A 157 -4.68 -5.77 27.84
C PRO A 157 -5.08 -5.15 26.50
N ASN A 158 -4.60 -3.93 26.19
CA ASN A 158 -4.93 -3.26 24.92
C ASN A 158 -4.14 -3.87 23.75
N PHE A 159 -2.85 -4.15 23.98
CA PHE A 159 -2.03 -4.82 22.98
C PHE A 159 -2.54 -6.26 22.71
N LYS A 160 -2.89 -7.00 23.77
CA LYS A 160 -3.50 -8.33 23.65
C LYS A 160 -4.79 -8.28 22.84
N ALA A 161 -5.71 -7.38 23.19
CA ALA A 161 -6.97 -7.22 22.47
C ALA A 161 -6.76 -6.82 20.98
N TYR A 162 -5.74 -5.98 20.72
CA TYR A 162 -5.38 -5.62 19.34
C TYR A 162 -4.90 -6.82 18.54
N LEU A 163 -4.04 -7.68 19.11
CA LEU A 163 -3.58 -8.90 18.42
C LEU A 163 -4.73 -9.89 18.18
N GLU A 164 -5.58 -10.12 19.18
CA GLU A 164 -6.75 -10.99 19.07
C GLU A 164 -7.75 -10.49 18.00
N ALA A 165 -7.93 -9.17 17.87
CA ALA A 165 -8.77 -8.58 16.84
C ALA A 165 -8.13 -8.58 15.44
N ASN A 166 -6.80 -8.74 15.36
CA ASN A 166 -6.03 -8.69 14.11
C ASN A 166 -5.11 -9.91 13.97
N PRO A 167 -5.64 -11.12 13.79
CA PRO A 167 -4.85 -12.36 13.74
C PRO A 167 -3.79 -12.36 12.63
N ILE A 168 -4.06 -11.70 11.51
CA ILE A 168 -3.06 -11.54 10.41
C ILE A 168 -1.87 -10.69 10.89
N VAL A 169 -2.11 -9.66 11.70
CA VAL A 169 -1.03 -8.87 12.30
C VAL A 169 -0.21 -9.75 13.22
N GLN A 170 -0.86 -10.47 14.12
CA GLN A 170 -0.18 -11.39 15.03
C GLN A 170 0.66 -12.42 14.28
N LEU A 171 0.10 -13.06 13.24
CA LEU A 171 0.80 -13.99 12.37
C LEU A 171 2.05 -13.34 11.75
N SER A 172 1.90 -12.12 11.24
CA SER A 172 2.97 -11.38 10.55
C SER A 172 4.15 -10.96 11.42
N ILE A 173 4.02 -11.00 12.74
CA ILE A 173 5.05 -10.55 13.69
C ILE A 173 5.54 -11.64 14.63
N THR A 174 4.97 -12.85 14.56
CA THR A 174 5.42 -13.99 15.34
C THR A 174 6.77 -14.49 14.81
N ALA A 175 7.80 -14.38 15.62
CA ALA A 175 9.16 -14.76 15.23
C ALA A 175 9.47 -16.24 15.43
N ASN A 176 8.80 -16.88 16.40
CA ASN A 176 9.02 -18.29 16.74
C ASN A 176 7.68 -18.97 17.02
N VAL A 177 7.34 -19.96 16.21
CA VAL A 177 6.05 -20.65 16.27
C VAL A 177 5.89 -21.49 17.53
N ASP A 178 6.98 -22.16 17.97
CA ASP A 178 6.94 -23.06 19.12
C ASP A 178 6.66 -22.32 20.41
N THR A 179 7.11 -21.07 20.50
CA THR A 179 6.95 -20.21 21.70
C THR A 179 5.90 -19.13 21.53
N GLY A 180 5.47 -18.84 20.29
CA GLY A 180 4.64 -17.69 19.98
C GLY A 180 5.32 -16.35 20.21
N ALA A 181 6.66 -16.29 20.21
CA ALA A 181 7.43 -15.12 20.60
C ALA A 181 7.21 -13.93 19.65
N ILE A 182 6.98 -12.75 20.24
CA ILE A 182 6.85 -11.46 19.55
C ILE A 182 7.80 -10.48 20.21
N TYR A 183 8.72 -9.92 19.42
CA TYR A 183 9.80 -9.06 19.93
C TYR A 183 9.60 -7.58 19.66
N PHE A 184 8.50 -7.19 19.01
CA PHE A 184 8.25 -5.79 18.72
C PHE A 184 6.76 -5.47 18.65
N ALA A 185 6.41 -4.23 19.03
CA ALA A 185 5.11 -3.67 18.79
C ALA A 185 5.02 -3.28 17.30
N PRO A 186 4.04 -3.80 16.53
CA PRO A 186 3.98 -3.64 15.09
C PRO A 186 3.54 -2.24 14.68
N TYR A 187 4.03 -1.80 13.53
CA TYR A 187 3.48 -0.68 12.81
C TYR A 187 2.45 -1.18 11.79
N SER A 188 1.21 -0.83 12.01
CA SER A 188 0.13 -1.04 11.05
C SER A 188 -0.60 0.27 10.81
N ASP A 189 -0.71 0.69 9.58
CA ASP A 189 -1.46 1.89 9.19
C ASP A 189 -2.79 1.53 8.51
N GLY A 190 -3.35 0.44 8.93
CA GLY A 190 -4.59 -0.14 8.46
C GLY A 190 -4.37 -1.22 7.41
N MET A 191 -5.40 -2.04 7.26
CA MET A 191 -5.45 -3.13 6.30
C MET A 191 -6.62 -2.89 5.34
N ASN A 192 -6.54 -3.47 4.14
CA ASN A 192 -7.62 -3.43 3.18
C ASN A 192 -7.95 -2.03 2.60
N ASP A 193 -6.96 -1.16 2.46
CA ASP A 193 -7.12 0.15 1.84
C ASP A 193 -6.34 0.27 0.54
N ILE A 194 -6.90 1.01 -0.42
CA ILE A 194 -6.23 1.37 -1.67
C ILE A 194 -5.35 2.60 -1.45
N GLU A 195 -4.11 2.35 -1.11
CA GLU A 195 -3.13 3.42 -0.87
C GLU A 195 -2.62 4.03 -2.17
N ARG A 196 -2.43 3.20 -3.21
CA ARG A 196 -1.82 3.58 -4.47
C ARG A 196 -2.71 3.28 -5.64
N MET A 197 -2.73 4.21 -6.58
CA MET A 197 -3.60 4.17 -7.74
C MET A 197 -2.91 4.75 -8.97
N PRO A 198 -3.41 4.47 -10.18
CA PRO A 198 -3.05 5.25 -11.35
C PRO A 198 -3.50 6.70 -11.16
N LEU A 199 -2.60 7.65 -11.39
CA LEU A 199 -2.89 9.08 -11.41
C LEU A 199 -2.84 9.56 -12.87
N MET A 200 -3.92 10.16 -13.36
CA MET A 200 -4.09 10.55 -14.77
C MET A 200 -4.45 12.02 -14.93
N ARG A 201 -4.03 12.62 -16.01
CA ARG A 201 -4.50 13.94 -16.49
C ARG A 201 -5.94 13.79 -17.01
N THR A 202 -6.91 14.02 -16.14
CA THR A 202 -8.34 13.88 -16.48
C THR A 202 -8.79 14.87 -17.52
N ASP A 203 -8.29 16.11 -17.43
CA ASP A 203 -8.56 17.17 -18.42
C ASP A 203 -8.14 16.79 -19.85
N TRP A 204 -7.05 16.02 -19.99
CA TRP A 204 -6.61 15.53 -21.30
C TRP A 204 -7.49 14.40 -21.81
N VAL A 205 -7.90 13.48 -20.93
CA VAL A 205 -8.82 12.38 -21.29
C VAL A 205 -10.15 12.94 -21.76
N GLU A 206 -10.73 13.89 -21.01
CA GLU A 206 -11.97 14.57 -21.37
C GLU A 206 -11.84 15.30 -22.73
N LYS A 207 -10.77 16.04 -22.91
CA LYS A 207 -10.51 16.80 -24.14
C LYS A 207 -10.43 15.92 -25.37
N LEU A 208 -9.87 14.71 -25.26
CA LEU A 208 -9.78 13.76 -26.35
C LEU A 208 -11.09 13.01 -26.58
N LEU A 209 -11.77 12.57 -25.53
CA LEU A 209 -12.81 11.56 -25.62
C LEU A 209 -14.25 12.11 -25.55
N ASN A 210 -14.50 13.19 -24.80
CA ASN A 210 -15.85 13.71 -24.60
C ASN A 210 -16.37 14.55 -25.76
N GLY A 211 -17.68 14.74 -25.77
CA GLY A 211 -18.40 15.61 -26.70
C GLY A 211 -19.09 14.88 -27.84
N GLU A 212 -19.88 15.63 -28.61
CA GLU A 212 -20.63 15.17 -29.77
C GLU A 212 -19.76 15.08 -31.04
N GLY A 213 -20.05 14.13 -31.90
CA GLY A 213 -19.42 14.01 -33.20
C GLY A 213 -17.97 13.53 -33.18
N GLU A 214 -17.30 13.78 -34.33
CA GLU A 214 -15.91 13.40 -34.51
C GLU A 214 -14.98 14.38 -33.77
N PHE A 215 -13.90 13.82 -33.18
CA PHE A 215 -12.81 14.63 -32.68
C PHE A 215 -12.06 15.29 -33.83
N THR A 216 -11.81 16.56 -33.72
CA THR A 216 -11.04 17.33 -34.69
C THR A 216 -9.96 18.12 -33.99
N ALA A 217 -8.78 18.13 -34.56
CA ALA A 217 -7.64 18.92 -34.04
C ALA A 217 -6.73 19.33 -35.19
N THR A 218 -5.94 20.35 -34.95
CA THR A 218 -4.84 20.76 -35.86
C THR A 218 -3.52 20.38 -35.25
N GLY A 219 -2.60 19.83 -36.02
CA GLY A 219 -1.24 19.56 -35.53
C GLY A 219 -1.07 18.28 -34.72
N SER A 220 -1.79 17.20 -35.06
CA SER A 220 -1.50 15.88 -34.50
C SER A 220 -0.28 15.23 -35.13
N ASN A 221 0.42 14.42 -34.33
CA ASN A 221 1.53 13.59 -34.80
C ASN A 221 1.01 12.26 -35.39
N LYS A 222 1.87 11.56 -36.12
CA LYS A 222 1.61 10.18 -36.54
C LYS A 222 1.91 9.23 -35.37
N LEU A 223 1.13 8.15 -35.31
CA LEU A 223 1.43 7.06 -34.40
C LEU A 223 2.76 6.40 -34.79
N ALA A 224 3.47 5.89 -33.79
CA ALA A 224 4.62 5.02 -33.99
C ALA A 224 4.20 3.69 -34.67
N ALA A 225 5.17 2.99 -35.26
CA ALA A 225 4.94 1.63 -35.74
C ALA A 225 4.51 0.71 -34.59
N ALA A 226 3.48 -0.09 -34.84
CA ALA A 226 2.93 -0.98 -33.82
C ALA A 226 3.95 -2.01 -33.35
N ALA A 227 4.16 -2.09 -32.05
CA ALA A 227 4.94 -3.12 -31.38
C ALA A 227 4.09 -3.90 -30.36
N TYR A 228 3.15 -3.21 -29.71
CA TYR A 228 2.22 -3.83 -28.78
C TYR A 228 1.12 -4.60 -29.51
N THR A 229 0.86 -5.84 -29.08
CA THR A 229 -0.17 -6.72 -29.64
C THR A 229 -1.34 -6.86 -28.67
N PRO A 230 -2.54 -7.22 -29.13
CA PRO A 230 -3.69 -7.41 -28.26
C PRO A 230 -3.40 -8.33 -27.06
N TYR A 231 -3.79 -7.88 -25.89
CA TYR A 231 -3.75 -8.67 -24.64
C TYR A 231 -5.14 -9.19 -24.27
N MET A 232 -6.14 -8.32 -24.39
CA MET A 232 -7.52 -8.65 -24.12
C MET A 232 -8.14 -9.46 -25.27
N PRO A 233 -9.30 -10.12 -25.06
CA PRO A 233 -9.96 -10.89 -26.11
C PRO A 233 -10.22 -10.10 -27.39
N THR A 234 -10.29 -10.81 -28.50
CA THR A 234 -10.68 -10.25 -29.82
C THR A 234 -12.13 -10.56 -30.18
N SER A 235 -12.81 -11.39 -29.41
CA SER A 235 -14.21 -11.79 -29.56
C SER A 235 -14.81 -12.19 -28.21
N GLY A 236 -16.13 -12.34 -28.17
CA GLY A 236 -16.88 -12.69 -26.97
C GLY A 236 -17.40 -11.47 -26.20
N LYS A 237 -17.97 -11.71 -25.03
CA LYS A 237 -18.47 -10.68 -24.13
C LYS A 237 -17.92 -10.89 -22.72
N VAL A 238 -17.57 -9.81 -22.08
CA VAL A 238 -17.05 -9.80 -20.72
C VAL A 238 -17.96 -8.93 -19.85
N ALA A 239 -18.44 -9.47 -18.74
CA ALA A 239 -19.13 -8.69 -17.71
C ALA A 239 -18.08 -8.05 -16.78
N ILE A 240 -18.24 -6.78 -16.49
CA ILE A 240 -17.36 -5.99 -15.62
C ILE A 240 -18.21 -5.30 -14.57
N ASP A 241 -17.88 -5.49 -13.30
CA ASP A 241 -18.55 -4.81 -12.22
C ASP A 241 -17.94 -3.43 -11.99
N VAL A 242 -18.81 -2.44 -11.93
CA VAL A 242 -18.43 -1.02 -11.80
C VAL A 242 -19.34 -0.34 -10.77
N VAL A 243 -18.85 0.74 -10.16
CA VAL A 243 -19.69 1.65 -9.38
C VAL A 243 -20.57 2.42 -10.35
N LYS A 244 -21.83 2.62 -10.04
CA LYS A 244 -22.70 3.47 -10.86
C LYS A 244 -22.16 4.89 -10.94
N ALA A 245 -22.43 5.57 -12.05
CA ALA A 245 -21.98 6.94 -12.24
C ALA A 245 -22.42 7.91 -11.13
N ASP A 246 -23.52 7.63 -10.43
CA ASP A 246 -24.02 8.39 -9.28
C ASP A 246 -23.42 7.94 -7.94
N GLY A 247 -22.54 6.92 -7.94
CA GLY A 247 -21.87 6.40 -6.75
C GLY A 247 -22.76 5.61 -5.77
N THR A 248 -24.00 5.29 -6.12
CA THR A 248 -24.97 4.72 -5.16
C THR A 248 -24.89 3.22 -4.97
N ALA A 249 -24.39 2.48 -5.95
CA ALA A 249 -24.30 1.02 -5.91
C ALA A 249 -23.34 0.50 -7.00
N VAL A 250 -23.06 -0.80 -6.94
CA VAL A 250 -22.35 -1.52 -8.01
C VAL A 250 -23.36 -2.00 -9.05
N GLU A 251 -22.95 -2.00 -10.31
CA GLU A 251 -23.67 -2.61 -11.42
C GLU A 251 -22.73 -3.39 -12.33
N SER A 252 -23.26 -4.36 -13.06
CA SER A 252 -22.48 -5.12 -14.02
C SER A 252 -22.76 -4.60 -15.43
N ILE A 253 -21.71 -4.18 -16.13
CA ILE A 253 -21.77 -3.74 -17.54
C ILE A 253 -21.11 -4.78 -18.44
N ASN A 254 -21.54 -4.84 -19.71
CA ASN A 254 -20.97 -5.78 -20.66
C ASN A 254 -20.06 -5.06 -21.64
N LYS A 255 -18.87 -5.58 -21.81
CA LYS A 255 -17.95 -5.23 -22.88
C LYS A 255 -18.09 -6.25 -24.00
N ASP A 256 -18.51 -5.80 -25.17
CA ASP A 256 -18.86 -6.64 -26.32
C ASP A 256 -17.78 -6.61 -27.39
N TYR A 257 -16.85 -7.57 -27.33
CA TYR A 257 -15.80 -7.74 -28.34
C TYR A 257 -16.33 -8.33 -29.66
N ASP A 258 -17.49 -9.02 -29.64
CA ASP A 258 -18.09 -9.50 -30.90
C ASP A 258 -18.58 -8.33 -31.76
N ALA A 259 -19.11 -7.30 -31.11
CA ALA A 259 -19.56 -6.08 -31.82
C ALA A 259 -18.40 -5.14 -32.15
N ALA A 260 -17.48 -4.94 -31.22
CA ALA A 260 -16.45 -3.91 -31.32
C ALA A 260 -15.10 -4.44 -31.84
N GLY A 261 -14.81 -5.71 -31.73
CA GLY A 261 -13.45 -6.24 -31.88
C GLY A 261 -12.53 -5.79 -30.73
N ASN A 262 -11.22 -5.96 -30.89
CA ASN A 262 -10.21 -5.44 -29.97
C ASN A 262 -9.64 -4.13 -30.52
N ILE A 263 -9.53 -3.10 -29.69
CA ILE A 263 -9.07 -1.77 -30.12
C ILE A 263 -7.62 -1.77 -30.65
N ILE A 264 -6.73 -2.55 -29.99
CA ILE A 264 -5.33 -2.64 -30.41
C ILE A 264 -5.22 -3.36 -31.77
N ALA A 265 -5.99 -4.45 -31.98
CA ALA A 265 -6.01 -5.12 -33.27
C ALA A 265 -6.44 -4.13 -34.38
N LYS A 266 -7.50 -3.36 -34.15
CA LYS A 266 -7.99 -2.35 -35.13
C LYS A 266 -6.96 -1.27 -35.42
N MET A 267 -6.31 -0.72 -34.39
CA MET A 267 -5.27 0.30 -34.59
C MET A 267 -4.05 -0.29 -35.34
N ASN A 268 -3.65 -1.52 -34.99
CA ASN A 268 -2.53 -2.20 -35.64
C ASN A 268 -2.84 -2.52 -37.12
N ASP A 269 -4.05 -2.95 -37.42
CA ASP A 269 -4.51 -3.18 -38.83
C ASP A 269 -4.51 -1.86 -39.63
N ALA A 270 -4.97 -0.77 -39.04
CA ALA A 270 -4.93 0.54 -39.65
C ALA A 270 -3.49 1.02 -39.91
N LEU A 271 -2.56 0.82 -38.94
CA LEU A 271 -1.15 1.12 -39.12
C LEU A 271 -0.48 0.26 -40.21
N ALA A 272 -0.86 -0.99 -40.32
CA ALA A 272 -0.38 -1.88 -41.38
C ALA A 272 -0.90 -1.49 -42.78
N ALA A 273 -2.09 -0.88 -42.84
CA ALA A 273 -2.68 -0.38 -44.06
C ALA A 273 -2.13 0.98 -44.50
N GLY A 274 -1.57 1.76 -43.56
CA GLY A 274 -1.01 3.09 -43.84
C GLY A 274 -0.69 3.88 -42.57
N GLU A 275 -0.39 5.15 -42.75
CA GLU A 275 -0.13 6.05 -41.65
C GLU A 275 -1.43 6.42 -40.90
N VAL A 276 -1.40 6.41 -39.60
CA VAL A 276 -2.50 6.83 -38.71
C VAL A 276 -2.00 8.03 -37.89
N ASP A 277 -2.75 9.13 -37.93
CA ASP A 277 -2.48 10.31 -37.10
C ASP A 277 -3.28 10.28 -35.78
N GLY A 278 -2.96 11.22 -34.90
CA GLY A 278 -3.58 11.30 -33.57
C GLY A 278 -5.09 11.56 -33.63
N VAL A 279 -5.58 12.27 -34.65
CA VAL A 279 -7.04 12.54 -34.83
C VAL A 279 -7.76 11.24 -35.20
N ALA A 280 -7.22 10.50 -36.14
CA ALA A 280 -7.77 9.21 -36.55
C ALA A 280 -7.76 8.21 -35.37
N ALA A 281 -6.68 8.17 -34.61
CA ALA A 281 -6.56 7.31 -33.42
C ALA A 281 -7.64 7.62 -32.38
N VAL A 282 -7.87 8.89 -32.05
CA VAL A 282 -8.93 9.31 -31.12
C VAL A 282 -10.31 8.90 -31.61
N ASN A 283 -10.61 9.11 -32.89
CA ASN A 283 -11.90 8.73 -33.48
C ASN A 283 -12.10 7.20 -33.48
N MET A 284 -11.05 6.44 -33.72
CA MET A 284 -11.10 4.97 -33.59
C MET A 284 -11.42 4.56 -32.14
N LEU A 285 -10.77 5.17 -31.12
CA LEU A 285 -11.05 4.87 -29.73
C LEU A 285 -12.45 5.29 -29.31
N ARG A 286 -12.93 6.48 -29.71
CA ARG A 286 -14.32 6.93 -29.47
C ARG A 286 -15.35 5.95 -30.02
N THR A 287 -15.19 5.56 -31.31
CA THR A 287 -16.09 4.61 -31.97
C THR A 287 -16.06 3.24 -31.28
N TYR A 288 -14.87 2.82 -30.86
CA TYR A 288 -14.71 1.56 -30.11
C TYR A 288 -15.47 1.61 -28.80
N ILE A 289 -15.31 2.66 -27.98
CA ILE A 289 -16.00 2.81 -26.69
C ILE A 289 -17.52 2.77 -26.90
N ASP A 290 -18.04 3.53 -27.85
CA ASP A 290 -19.47 3.56 -28.13
C ASP A 290 -20.02 2.17 -28.50
N THR A 291 -19.22 1.38 -29.22
CA THR A 291 -19.62 0.05 -29.72
C THR A 291 -19.42 -1.03 -28.63
N ALA A 292 -18.26 -1.05 -28.00
CA ALA A 292 -17.90 -2.08 -27.01
C ALA A 292 -18.79 -2.04 -25.76
N TYR A 293 -19.18 -0.84 -25.37
CA TYR A 293 -20.03 -0.62 -24.18
C TYR A 293 -21.48 -0.25 -24.55
N ALA A 294 -21.90 -0.48 -25.81
CA ALA A 294 -23.26 -0.24 -26.25
C ALA A 294 -23.81 1.17 -25.96
N GLY A 295 -22.93 2.17 -25.99
CA GLY A 295 -23.29 3.57 -25.70
C GLY A 295 -23.48 3.88 -24.20
N TYR A 296 -23.06 3.01 -23.30
CA TYR A 296 -23.19 3.20 -21.84
C TYR A 296 -22.64 4.54 -21.34
N TYR A 297 -21.48 4.96 -21.86
CA TYR A 297 -20.84 6.24 -21.48
C TYR A 297 -21.40 7.46 -22.24
N GLY A 298 -22.22 7.27 -23.27
CA GLY A 298 -22.78 8.36 -24.07
C GLY A 298 -21.70 9.29 -24.64
N THR A 299 -21.87 10.61 -24.43
CA THR A 299 -20.88 11.62 -24.85
C THR A 299 -19.75 11.84 -23.82
N ASN A 300 -19.81 11.20 -22.66
CA ASN A 300 -18.81 11.26 -21.61
C ASN A 300 -17.90 10.02 -21.64
N ARG A 301 -17.32 9.74 -22.82
CA ARG A 301 -16.48 8.54 -23.04
C ARG A 301 -15.24 8.49 -22.15
N ALA A 302 -14.80 9.65 -21.65
CA ALA A 302 -13.72 9.75 -20.67
C ALA A 302 -14.02 8.96 -19.38
N ASP A 303 -15.29 8.80 -19.00
CA ASP A 303 -15.71 8.05 -17.80
C ASP A 303 -15.26 6.59 -17.83
N LEU A 304 -15.01 6.02 -19.04
CA LEU A 304 -14.37 4.71 -19.16
C LEU A 304 -13.08 4.62 -18.34
N PHE A 305 -12.32 5.71 -18.27
CA PHE A 305 -11.00 5.79 -17.62
C PHE A 305 -11.05 6.50 -16.27
N ILE A 306 -11.76 7.62 -16.20
CA ILE A 306 -11.69 8.57 -15.09
C ILE A 306 -12.99 8.67 -14.27
N GLY A 307 -14.09 8.08 -14.73
CA GLY A 307 -15.36 8.08 -14.02
C GLY A 307 -15.37 7.14 -12.81
N GLN A 308 -16.37 7.30 -11.96
CA GLN A 308 -16.62 6.34 -10.88
C GLN A 308 -16.95 4.95 -11.42
N ASN A 309 -17.58 4.90 -12.60
CA ASN A 309 -17.95 3.71 -13.35
C ASN A 309 -16.85 3.25 -14.34
N ALA A 310 -15.60 3.57 -14.08
CA ALA A 310 -14.47 3.19 -14.93
C ALA A 310 -14.34 1.66 -15.07
N ALA A 311 -14.08 1.21 -16.31
CA ALA A 311 -14.02 -0.21 -16.67
C ALA A 311 -12.85 -0.56 -17.60
N TRP A 312 -11.89 0.33 -17.73
CA TRP A 312 -10.79 0.21 -18.69
C TRP A 312 -9.85 -0.95 -18.39
N ASP A 313 -9.18 -1.42 -19.43
CA ASP A 313 -8.17 -2.48 -19.40
C ASP A 313 -6.85 -2.04 -20.07
N ALA A 314 -5.88 -2.96 -20.11
CA ALA A 314 -4.55 -2.70 -20.65
C ALA A 314 -4.58 -2.27 -22.14
N ASP A 315 -5.44 -2.89 -22.98
CA ASP A 315 -5.51 -2.57 -24.38
C ASP A 315 -6.13 -1.18 -24.62
N GLU A 316 -7.13 -0.83 -23.81
CA GLU A 316 -7.73 0.51 -23.84
C GLU A 316 -6.75 1.58 -23.35
N LEU A 317 -5.96 1.28 -22.31
CA LEU A 317 -4.90 2.19 -21.86
C LEU A 317 -3.86 2.43 -22.97
N VAL A 318 -3.38 1.38 -23.60
CA VAL A 318 -2.42 1.51 -24.72
C VAL A 318 -3.01 2.35 -25.86
N ALA A 319 -4.28 2.13 -26.20
CA ALA A 319 -4.97 2.95 -27.18
C ALA A 319 -5.07 4.42 -26.74
N LEU A 320 -5.39 4.68 -25.49
CA LEU A 320 -5.42 6.04 -24.93
C LEU A 320 -4.03 6.69 -24.94
N LEU A 321 -2.99 5.96 -24.53
CA LEU A 321 -1.60 6.46 -24.57
C LEU A 321 -1.17 6.82 -26.00
N ARG A 322 -1.53 5.99 -27.02
CA ARG A 322 -1.31 6.32 -28.45
C ARG A 322 -2.01 7.63 -28.82
N CYS A 323 -3.26 7.82 -28.36
CA CYS A 323 -3.99 9.07 -28.59
C CYS A 323 -3.32 10.27 -27.91
N VAL A 324 -2.84 10.10 -26.68
CA VAL A 324 -2.19 11.18 -25.89
C VAL A 324 -0.89 11.61 -26.56
N VAL A 325 0.05 10.68 -26.80
CA VAL A 325 1.39 11.03 -27.34
C VAL A 325 1.32 11.56 -28.77
N ALA A 326 0.26 11.26 -29.50
CA ALA A 326 0.05 11.74 -30.86
C ALA A 326 -0.68 13.10 -30.94
N ASN A 327 -1.17 13.66 -29.84
CA ASN A 327 -1.93 14.93 -29.84
C ASN A 327 -1.35 16.02 -28.88
N PRO A 328 -0.02 16.22 -28.80
CA PRO A 328 0.57 17.17 -27.84
C PRO A 328 0.10 18.60 -28.07
N GLN A 329 0.02 19.06 -29.33
CA GLN A 329 -0.46 20.41 -29.66
C GLN A 329 -1.87 20.69 -29.13
N THR A 330 -2.73 19.67 -29.16
CA THR A 330 -4.09 19.78 -28.62
C THR A 330 -4.09 19.80 -27.09
N LEU A 331 -3.24 19.00 -26.45
CA LEU A 331 -3.26 18.78 -25.00
C LEU A 331 -2.62 19.94 -24.23
N ASN A 332 -1.39 20.29 -24.56
CA ASN A 332 -0.62 21.32 -23.86
C ASN A 332 -0.03 22.44 -24.77
N GLY A 333 -0.25 22.38 -26.08
CA GLY A 333 0.25 23.35 -27.04
C GLY A 333 1.75 23.22 -27.37
N THR A 334 2.37 22.09 -27.05
CA THR A 334 3.78 21.79 -27.33
C THR A 334 3.90 20.69 -28.40
N ASP A 335 5.14 20.34 -28.75
CA ASP A 335 5.41 19.27 -29.72
C ASP A 335 5.53 17.88 -29.08
N ASN A 336 5.51 17.80 -27.75
CA ASN A 336 5.73 16.56 -27.02
C ASN A 336 4.91 16.47 -25.72
N VAL A 337 4.48 15.24 -25.39
CA VAL A 337 3.96 14.84 -24.07
C VAL A 337 4.50 13.46 -23.74
N GLU A 338 4.72 13.23 -22.46
CA GLU A 338 5.14 11.95 -21.94
C GLU A 338 3.91 11.12 -21.54
N GLY A 339 3.81 9.90 -22.03
CA GLY A 339 2.69 9.01 -21.73
C GLY A 339 2.73 8.49 -20.27
N LEU A 340 3.18 7.27 -20.09
CA LEU A 340 3.41 6.68 -18.77
C LEU A 340 4.81 7.06 -18.29
N PHE A 341 4.92 7.59 -17.07
CA PHE A 341 6.20 7.96 -16.45
C PHE A 341 6.30 7.43 -15.01
N SER A 342 7.49 7.47 -14.42
CA SER A 342 7.70 7.19 -13.01
C SER A 342 8.14 8.47 -12.28
N ARG A 343 7.99 8.48 -10.97
CA ARG A 343 8.29 9.68 -10.18
C ARG A 343 9.78 9.84 -9.84
N GLU A 344 10.50 8.76 -9.60
CA GLU A 344 11.91 8.81 -9.15
C GLU A 344 12.72 7.61 -9.64
N ASP A 345 14.03 7.85 -9.87
CA ASP A 345 14.96 6.88 -10.44
C ASP A 345 15.76 6.05 -9.42
N ASN A 346 16.20 6.68 -8.33
CA ASN A 346 17.14 6.08 -7.39
C ASN A 346 16.48 5.48 -6.15
N ASN A 347 15.19 5.61 -6.05
CA ASN A 347 14.44 5.09 -4.92
C ASN A 347 13.75 3.79 -5.30
N VAL A 348 14.23 2.68 -4.77
CA VAL A 348 13.62 1.34 -4.99
C VAL A 348 12.12 1.35 -4.71
N GLN A 349 11.65 2.15 -3.76
CA GLN A 349 10.22 2.28 -3.46
C GLN A 349 9.41 2.90 -4.60
N ARG A 350 10.04 3.71 -5.47
CA ARG A 350 9.37 4.34 -6.61
C ARG A 350 9.44 3.49 -7.87
N GLN A 351 10.51 2.76 -8.05
CA GLN A 351 10.58 1.75 -9.11
C GLN A 351 9.49 0.68 -8.91
N VAL A 352 9.24 0.30 -7.67
CA VAL A 352 8.16 -0.62 -7.28
C VAL A 352 6.80 -0.22 -7.86
N ASP A 353 6.48 1.06 -7.88
CA ASP A 353 5.18 1.53 -8.35
C ASP A 353 4.94 1.21 -9.83
N MET A 354 5.97 1.33 -10.66
CA MET A 354 5.90 0.95 -12.06
C MET A 354 5.67 -0.55 -12.24
N PHE A 355 6.38 -1.39 -11.47
CA PHE A 355 6.23 -2.84 -11.56
C PHE A 355 4.90 -3.31 -10.97
N ARG A 356 4.44 -2.70 -9.89
CA ARG A 356 3.11 -2.96 -9.36
C ARG A 356 2.02 -2.63 -10.38
N PHE A 357 2.15 -1.47 -11.03
CA PHE A 357 1.22 -1.09 -12.09
C PHE A 357 1.28 -2.05 -13.28
N CYS A 358 2.46 -2.51 -13.66
CA CYS A 358 2.64 -3.58 -14.65
C CYS A 358 1.88 -4.85 -14.24
N GLY A 359 1.99 -5.27 -12.98
CA GLY A 359 1.23 -6.40 -12.44
C GLY A 359 -0.29 -6.20 -12.52
N HIS A 360 -0.77 -5.02 -12.13
CA HIS A 360 -2.20 -4.69 -12.21
C HIS A 360 -2.73 -4.67 -13.65
N LEU A 361 -1.94 -4.21 -14.61
CA LEU A 361 -2.33 -4.22 -16.04
C LEU A 361 -2.47 -5.63 -16.59
N PHE A 362 -1.57 -6.53 -16.21
CA PHE A 362 -1.42 -7.82 -16.84
C PHE A 362 -1.74 -9.02 -15.92
N GLY A 363 -2.38 -8.78 -14.80
CA GLY A 363 -2.84 -9.83 -13.89
C GLY A 363 -1.70 -10.60 -13.21
N VAL A 364 -0.58 -9.95 -12.92
CA VAL A 364 0.58 -10.53 -12.23
C VAL A 364 0.68 -9.97 -10.82
N ARG A 365 0.94 -10.84 -9.83
CA ARG A 365 1.08 -10.49 -8.43
C ARG A 365 2.53 -10.58 -7.97
N GLY A 366 2.83 -10.01 -6.79
CA GLY A 366 4.14 -10.14 -6.15
C GLY A 366 5.27 -9.34 -6.82
N MET A 367 4.99 -8.43 -7.75
CA MET A 367 6.01 -7.61 -8.39
C MET A 367 6.54 -6.50 -7.47
N GLU A 368 6.57 -6.74 -6.17
CA GLU A 368 7.07 -5.78 -5.19
C GLU A 368 8.06 -6.40 -4.20
N SER A 369 8.95 -5.56 -3.68
CA SER A 369 10.07 -6.03 -2.86
C SER A 369 9.80 -6.12 -1.36
N ARG A 370 8.71 -5.56 -0.86
CA ARG A 370 8.48 -5.51 0.60
C ARG A 370 8.30 -6.89 1.22
N GLN A 371 7.70 -7.80 0.48
CA GLN A 371 7.54 -9.19 0.85
C GLN A 371 8.47 -10.10 0.04
N ASP A 372 9.63 -9.60 -0.36
CA ASP A 372 10.62 -10.34 -1.14
C ASP A 372 10.05 -10.94 -2.44
N PHE A 373 9.19 -10.17 -3.12
CA PHE A 373 8.49 -10.59 -4.34
C PHE A 373 7.55 -11.79 -4.16
N LEU A 374 7.23 -12.12 -2.90
CA LEU A 374 6.30 -13.18 -2.56
C LEU A 374 4.86 -12.65 -2.50
N TYR A 375 3.91 -13.53 -2.79
CA TYR A 375 2.49 -13.30 -2.55
C TYR A 375 1.79 -14.61 -2.20
N VAL A 376 0.65 -14.54 -1.53
CA VAL A 376 -0.15 -15.72 -1.21
C VAL A 376 -1.12 -16.00 -2.35
N GLY A 377 -1.06 -17.20 -2.92
CA GLY A 377 -1.94 -17.65 -3.99
C GLY A 377 -3.33 -18.09 -3.51
N ASN A 378 -4.21 -18.43 -4.46
CA ASN A 378 -5.53 -18.99 -4.13
C ASN A 378 -5.49 -20.39 -3.50
N ASP A 379 -4.35 -21.04 -3.56
CA ASP A 379 -4.05 -22.33 -2.91
C ASP A 379 -3.59 -22.16 -1.46
N ASN A 380 -3.48 -20.93 -0.97
CA ASN A 380 -2.92 -20.52 0.31
C ASN A 380 -1.43 -20.85 0.48
N GLU A 381 -0.70 -20.97 -0.62
CA GLU A 381 0.74 -21.13 -0.64
C GLU A 381 1.41 -19.81 -1.04
N LEU A 382 2.67 -19.64 -0.64
CA LEU A 382 3.49 -18.54 -1.14
C LEU A 382 3.94 -18.83 -2.57
N HIS A 383 3.87 -17.82 -3.40
CA HIS A 383 4.39 -17.77 -4.76
C HIS A 383 5.46 -16.69 -4.86
N ASP A 384 6.37 -16.83 -5.82
CA ASP A 384 7.46 -15.87 -6.07
C ASP A 384 7.37 -15.36 -7.51
N ALA A 385 7.03 -14.09 -7.66
CA ALA A 385 6.89 -13.46 -8.97
C ALA A 385 8.14 -13.57 -9.85
N ARG A 386 9.33 -13.69 -9.27
CA ARG A 386 10.60 -13.86 -10.01
C ARG A 386 10.67 -15.18 -10.76
N GLN A 387 9.88 -16.17 -10.36
CA GLN A 387 9.88 -17.54 -10.92
C GLN A 387 8.73 -17.78 -11.90
N GLU A 388 7.88 -16.78 -12.13
CA GLU A 388 6.68 -16.93 -12.93
C GLU A 388 6.87 -16.43 -14.37
N GLU A 389 6.48 -17.23 -15.35
CA GLU A 389 6.49 -16.85 -16.76
C GLU A 389 5.64 -15.61 -17.00
N ALA A 390 4.48 -15.48 -16.30
CA ALA A 390 3.57 -14.35 -16.43
C ALA A 390 4.24 -13.00 -16.13
N THR A 391 5.17 -12.97 -15.18
CA THR A 391 5.97 -11.77 -14.87
C THR A 391 6.77 -11.29 -16.06
N TYR A 392 7.47 -12.22 -16.73
CA TYR A 392 8.29 -11.88 -17.89
C TYR A 392 7.46 -11.54 -19.12
N VAL A 393 6.31 -12.18 -19.30
CA VAL A 393 5.33 -11.81 -20.34
C VAL A 393 4.81 -10.38 -20.12
N ALA A 394 4.52 -10.01 -18.86
CA ALA A 394 4.10 -8.64 -18.54
C ALA A 394 5.20 -7.61 -18.87
N LEU A 395 6.45 -7.94 -18.54
CA LEU A 395 7.60 -7.09 -18.88
C LEU A 395 7.83 -6.96 -20.39
N GLU A 396 7.58 -8.01 -21.18
CA GLU A 396 7.61 -7.94 -22.65
C GLU A 396 6.56 -6.97 -23.22
N ARG A 397 5.37 -6.94 -22.61
CA ARG A 397 4.32 -6.00 -22.99
C ARG A 397 4.71 -4.56 -22.67
N MET A 398 5.33 -4.32 -21.52
CA MET A 398 5.91 -3.02 -21.19
C MET A 398 7.03 -2.64 -22.17
N ASN A 399 7.89 -3.58 -22.58
CA ASN A 399 8.89 -3.36 -23.64
C ASN A 399 8.26 -2.94 -24.97
N ALA A 400 7.15 -3.57 -25.35
CA ALA A 400 6.41 -3.18 -26.55
C ALA A 400 5.85 -1.75 -26.45
N MET A 401 5.31 -1.37 -25.29
CA MET A 401 4.87 0.01 -25.03
C MET A 401 6.04 1.01 -25.10
N ALA A 402 7.19 0.65 -24.53
CA ALA A 402 8.39 1.50 -24.58
C ALA A 402 8.90 1.69 -26.00
N LYS A 403 8.87 0.64 -26.86
CA LYS A 403 9.22 0.72 -28.28
C LYS A 403 8.33 1.66 -29.07
N GLU A 404 7.06 1.80 -28.68
CA GLU A 404 6.13 2.75 -29.32
C GLU A 404 6.26 4.17 -28.73
N GLY A 405 7.14 4.40 -27.76
CA GLY A 405 7.28 5.70 -27.09
C GLY A 405 6.12 6.04 -26.14
N LEU A 406 5.35 5.04 -25.71
CA LEU A 406 4.21 5.24 -24.79
C LEU A 406 4.65 5.33 -23.32
N ILE A 407 5.87 4.88 -23.03
CA ILE A 407 6.54 5.05 -21.73
C ILE A 407 7.63 6.09 -21.91
N SER A 408 7.71 7.05 -20.99
CA SER A 408 8.74 8.09 -21.00
C SER A 408 10.14 7.46 -21.10
N GLN A 409 10.96 7.95 -22.01
CA GLN A 409 12.33 7.46 -22.17
C GLN A 409 13.18 7.75 -20.94
N SER A 410 12.82 8.78 -20.16
CA SER A 410 13.49 9.12 -18.91
C SER A 410 13.05 8.26 -17.72
N PHE A 411 12.09 7.39 -17.89
CA PHE A 411 11.52 6.57 -16.81
C PHE A 411 12.57 5.75 -16.05
N ILE A 412 13.65 5.33 -16.72
CA ILE A 412 14.76 4.60 -16.13
C ILE A 412 15.77 5.53 -15.44
N GLU A 413 15.86 6.79 -15.88
CA GLU A 413 16.78 7.82 -15.40
C GLU A 413 16.04 8.97 -14.71
N GLN A 414 14.83 8.74 -14.25
CA GLN A 414 13.99 9.74 -13.64
C GLN A 414 14.57 10.17 -12.29
N SER A 415 14.44 11.44 -11.96
CA SER A 415 14.71 11.99 -10.63
C SER A 415 13.55 12.85 -10.18
N GLU A 416 13.44 13.12 -8.89
CA GLU A 416 12.39 13.99 -8.36
C GLU A 416 12.38 15.34 -9.10
N SER A 417 13.55 15.95 -9.31
CA SER A 417 13.65 17.22 -10.04
C SER A 417 13.24 17.12 -11.51
N LYS A 418 13.51 16.01 -12.20
CA LYS A 418 13.02 15.81 -13.57
C LYS A 418 11.52 15.65 -13.62
N THR A 419 10.95 14.87 -12.69
CA THR A 419 9.50 14.72 -12.56
C THR A 419 8.81 16.06 -12.28
N GLU A 420 9.36 16.85 -11.34
CA GLU A 420 8.87 18.18 -11.05
C GLU A 420 8.91 19.08 -12.27
N THR A 421 10.04 19.15 -12.96
CA THR A 421 10.19 19.93 -14.19
C THR A 421 9.20 19.48 -15.28
N MET A 422 8.98 18.18 -15.42
CA MET A 422 8.00 17.64 -16.38
C MET A 422 6.57 18.07 -16.04
N LEU A 423 6.20 18.01 -14.75
CA LEU A 423 4.87 18.44 -14.29
C LEU A 423 4.69 19.96 -14.44
N GLU A 424 5.70 20.76 -14.05
CA GLU A 424 5.68 22.23 -14.17
C GLU A 424 5.57 22.70 -15.63
N ASN A 425 6.12 21.93 -16.57
CA ASN A 425 5.99 22.20 -18.01
C ASN A 425 4.78 21.53 -18.65
N ASP A 426 3.89 20.95 -17.88
CA ASP A 426 2.63 20.36 -18.34
C ASP A 426 2.85 19.22 -19.38
N LEU A 427 3.87 18.36 -19.15
CA LEU A 427 4.29 17.32 -20.11
C LEU A 427 3.82 15.91 -19.75
N GLY A 428 3.67 15.56 -18.46
CA GLY A 428 3.38 14.21 -18.02
C GLY A 428 1.90 13.87 -18.07
N PHE A 429 1.54 12.69 -18.56
CA PHE A 429 0.15 12.26 -18.64
C PHE A 429 -0.27 11.38 -17.46
N MET A 430 0.47 10.33 -17.16
CA MET A 430 0.04 9.30 -16.22
C MET A 430 1.21 8.66 -15.49
N HIS A 431 1.02 8.40 -14.19
CA HIS A 431 1.91 7.55 -13.40
C HIS A 431 1.13 6.77 -12.33
N TYR A 432 1.80 5.88 -11.61
CA TYR A 432 1.23 5.14 -10.49
C TYR A 432 1.89 5.61 -9.19
N ASP A 433 1.10 6.07 -8.20
CA ASP A 433 1.63 6.63 -6.96
C ASP A 433 0.56 6.58 -5.85
N TYR A 434 0.91 7.11 -4.69
CA TYR A 434 -0.04 7.32 -3.61
C TYR A 434 -1.22 8.18 -4.05
N ASN A 435 -2.41 7.81 -3.61
CA ASN A 435 -3.61 8.59 -3.87
C ASN A 435 -3.44 10.07 -3.50
N GLN A 436 -2.77 10.36 -2.39
CA GLN A 436 -2.51 11.74 -1.96
C GLN A 436 -1.56 12.53 -2.86
N THR A 437 -0.73 11.89 -3.66
CA THR A 437 0.21 12.56 -4.56
C THR A 437 -0.51 13.45 -5.58
N GLN A 438 -1.75 13.12 -5.97
CA GLN A 438 -2.57 13.97 -6.82
C GLN A 438 -2.72 15.39 -6.26
N THR A 439 -2.94 15.53 -4.95
CA THR A 439 -3.08 16.85 -4.29
C THR A 439 -1.80 17.65 -4.39
N ALA A 440 -0.65 17.01 -4.11
CA ALA A 440 0.65 17.66 -4.22
C ALA A 440 0.94 18.14 -5.66
N HIS A 441 0.68 17.29 -6.65
CA HIS A 441 0.87 17.66 -8.06
C HIS A 441 -0.01 18.80 -8.49
N ASN A 442 -1.30 18.75 -8.19
CA ASN A 442 -2.24 19.80 -8.57
C ASN A 442 -1.89 21.14 -7.92
N ARG A 443 -1.63 21.17 -6.61
CA ARG A 443 -1.45 22.41 -5.85
C ARG A 443 -0.07 23.01 -5.99
N THR A 444 0.99 22.20 -5.98
CA THR A 444 2.35 22.70 -5.89
C THR A 444 3.05 22.78 -7.24
N LYS A 445 2.67 21.96 -8.20
CA LYS A 445 3.37 21.82 -9.47
C LYS A 445 2.59 22.36 -10.67
N LEU A 446 1.27 22.28 -10.66
CA LEU A 446 0.44 22.68 -11.79
C LEU A 446 -0.26 24.04 -11.58
N ASP A 447 -0.12 24.64 -10.39
CA ASP A 447 -0.75 25.93 -10.00
C ASP A 447 -2.23 25.98 -10.40
N THR A 448 -2.99 24.97 -9.99
CA THR A 448 -4.37 24.84 -10.38
C THR A 448 -5.31 25.62 -9.47
N ALA A 449 -5.33 26.95 -9.61
CA ALA A 449 -6.42 27.75 -9.07
C ALA A 449 -7.76 27.52 -9.82
N ALA A 450 -7.74 26.81 -10.95
CA ALA A 450 -8.86 26.71 -11.88
C ALA A 450 -9.30 25.28 -12.23
N GLY A 451 -9.00 24.30 -11.39
CA GLY A 451 -9.43 22.92 -11.65
C GLY A 451 -8.29 21.92 -11.55
N GLU A 452 -8.62 20.76 -11.13
CA GLU A 452 -7.67 19.74 -10.83
C GLU A 452 -7.40 18.89 -12.05
N LYS A 453 -6.14 18.73 -12.37
CA LYS A 453 -5.70 18.13 -13.62
C LYS A 453 -5.30 16.66 -13.43
N TYR A 454 -4.64 16.34 -12.31
CA TYR A 454 -4.35 14.96 -11.94
C TYR A 454 -5.37 14.42 -10.97
N MET A 455 -5.93 13.27 -11.28
CA MET A 455 -6.81 12.54 -10.35
C MET A 455 -6.42 11.08 -10.29
N ALA A 456 -6.63 10.47 -9.13
CA ALA A 456 -6.61 9.03 -8.99
C ALA A 456 -7.76 8.41 -9.77
N VAL A 457 -7.45 7.37 -10.54
CA VAL A 457 -8.43 6.63 -11.32
C VAL A 457 -8.45 5.17 -10.92
N MET A 458 -9.56 4.49 -11.18
CA MET A 458 -9.71 3.07 -10.84
C MET A 458 -8.61 2.25 -11.50
N VAL A 459 -8.14 1.23 -10.80
CA VAL A 459 -7.19 0.24 -11.35
C VAL A 459 -7.83 -0.53 -12.52
N PRO A 460 -7.04 -0.98 -13.50
CA PRO A 460 -7.54 -1.65 -14.70
C PRO A 460 -8.20 -2.99 -14.40
N VAL A 461 -9.03 -3.43 -15.34
CA VAL A 461 -9.47 -4.82 -15.40
C VAL A 461 -8.40 -5.62 -16.12
N ALA A 462 -7.81 -6.58 -15.44
CA ALA A 462 -6.82 -7.48 -15.99
C ALA A 462 -7.43 -8.83 -16.42
N ARG A 463 -6.81 -9.47 -17.38
CA ARG A 463 -7.08 -10.84 -17.78
C ARG A 463 -6.19 -11.77 -16.94
N TRP A 464 -6.79 -12.70 -16.25
CA TRP A 464 -6.09 -13.57 -15.32
C TRP A 464 -6.55 -15.02 -15.44
N ASN A 465 -5.64 -15.96 -15.21
CA ASN A 465 -5.95 -17.38 -15.21
C ASN A 465 -5.35 -18.02 -13.94
N ASP A 466 -6.22 -18.42 -13.03
CA ASP A 466 -5.86 -19.07 -11.77
C ASP A 466 -5.78 -20.61 -11.87
N GLY A 467 -5.72 -21.14 -13.08
CA GLY A 467 -5.76 -22.58 -13.35
C GLY A 467 -7.19 -23.16 -13.41
N THR A 468 -8.22 -22.42 -13.02
CA THR A 468 -9.64 -22.83 -13.13
C THR A 468 -10.32 -22.29 -14.38
N GLY A 469 -9.70 -21.33 -15.06
CA GLY A 469 -10.19 -20.67 -16.27
C GLY A 469 -9.79 -19.22 -16.35
N GLU A 470 -10.13 -18.61 -17.47
CA GLU A 470 -9.88 -17.18 -17.67
C GLU A 470 -10.89 -16.34 -16.90
N LYS A 471 -10.38 -15.35 -16.19
CA LYS A 471 -11.16 -14.36 -15.42
C LYS A 471 -10.74 -12.94 -15.81
N PHE A 472 -11.65 -12.00 -15.60
CA PHE A 472 -11.43 -10.57 -15.82
C PHE A 472 -11.67 -9.86 -14.50
N MET A 473 -10.59 -9.45 -13.85
CA MET A 473 -10.59 -9.00 -12.46
C MET A 473 -9.68 -7.79 -12.30
N ARG A 474 -9.94 -7.02 -11.25
CA ARG A 474 -9.02 -5.97 -10.82
C ARG A 474 -8.07 -6.52 -9.79
N PHE A 475 -6.82 -6.10 -9.89
CA PHE A 475 -5.79 -6.39 -8.90
C PHE A 475 -5.41 -5.11 -8.18
N THR A 476 -5.33 -5.20 -6.87
CA THR A 476 -4.61 -4.23 -6.06
C THR A 476 -4.09 -4.98 -4.86
N GLU A 477 -2.89 -4.69 -4.45
CA GLU A 477 -2.30 -5.26 -3.26
C GLU A 477 -2.30 -4.19 -2.19
N SER A 478 -2.92 -4.49 -1.04
CA SER A 478 -2.90 -3.57 0.07
C SER A 478 -1.47 -3.42 0.58
N TRP A 479 -0.97 -2.19 0.54
CA TRP A 479 0.30 -1.86 1.19
C TRP A 479 0.15 -1.57 2.65
N ARG A 480 -1.07 -1.37 3.08
CA ARG A 480 -1.41 -1.06 4.45
C ARG A 480 -1.57 -2.35 5.25
N SER A 481 -0.61 -3.21 5.08
CA SER A 481 -0.38 -4.36 5.94
C SER A 481 0.52 -3.97 7.10
N VAL A 482 0.90 -4.94 7.89
CA VAL A 482 1.98 -4.77 8.86
C VAL A 482 3.23 -4.29 8.13
N LYS A 483 3.78 -3.17 8.58
CA LYS A 483 5.01 -2.62 8.01
C LYS A 483 6.20 -3.45 8.49
N THR A 484 7.28 -3.33 7.75
CA THR A 484 8.54 -4.02 8.07
C THR A 484 9.30 -3.43 9.25
N ASN A 485 8.73 -2.46 9.95
CA ASN A 485 9.33 -1.76 11.08
C ASN A 485 8.47 -1.90 12.32
N GLY A 486 9.08 -1.89 13.48
CA GLY A 486 8.40 -1.95 14.77
C GLY A 486 9.23 -1.33 15.90
N TRP A 487 8.68 -1.40 17.10
CA TRP A 487 9.27 -0.89 18.33
C TRP A 487 9.64 -2.03 19.24
N GLY A 488 10.92 -2.14 19.63
CA GLY A 488 11.42 -3.12 20.54
C GLY A 488 11.89 -2.51 21.87
N ILE A 489 11.87 -3.30 22.94
CA ILE A 489 12.40 -2.93 24.27
C ILE A 489 13.73 -3.61 24.45
N SER A 490 14.79 -2.85 24.76
CA SER A 490 16.12 -3.37 24.99
C SER A 490 16.23 -4.04 26.36
N VAL A 491 16.58 -5.32 26.41
CA VAL A 491 16.83 -6.05 27.65
C VAL A 491 17.97 -5.39 28.43
N ALA A 492 19.07 -5.05 27.78
CA ALA A 492 20.22 -4.41 28.43
C ALA A 492 19.92 -2.97 28.88
N GLY A 493 19.04 -2.26 28.17
CA GLY A 493 18.68 -0.89 28.49
C GLY A 493 17.81 -0.77 29.72
N VAL A 494 16.74 -1.56 29.79
CA VAL A 494 15.89 -1.61 30.99
C VAL A 494 16.63 -2.28 32.17
N GLY A 495 17.57 -3.18 31.86
CA GLY A 495 18.40 -3.87 32.86
C GLY A 495 17.56 -4.56 33.94
N ASP A 496 17.99 -4.46 35.20
CA ASP A 496 17.25 -4.99 36.37
C ASP A 496 16.15 -4.04 36.89
N SER A 497 15.85 -2.96 36.17
CA SER A 497 14.84 -1.97 36.60
C SER A 497 13.44 -2.42 36.19
N GLU A 498 12.67 -2.92 37.13
CA GLU A 498 11.27 -3.26 36.95
C GLU A 498 10.44 -2.02 36.56
N ASP A 499 10.74 -0.85 37.15
CA ASP A 499 10.07 0.41 36.76
C ASP A 499 10.25 0.73 35.29
N LYS A 500 11.45 0.63 34.74
CA LYS A 500 11.72 0.90 33.33
C LYS A 500 11.02 -0.11 32.41
N LEU A 501 11.10 -1.38 32.75
CA LEU A 501 10.41 -2.42 31.96
C LEU A 501 8.91 -2.19 31.97
N ASN A 502 8.32 -1.97 33.15
CA ASN A 502 6.88 -1.73 33.27
C ASN A 502 6.44 -0.44 32.54
N ALA A 503 7.23 0.64 32.63
CA ALA A 503 6.94 1.88 31.92
C ALA A 503 7.01 1.71 30.40
N ALA A 504 7.99 0.96 29.89
CA ALA A 504 8.12 0.67 28.45
C ALA A 504 6.97 -0.22 27.94
N LEU A 505 6.61 -1.27 28.69
CA LEU A 505 5.46 -2.13 28.37
C LEU A 505 4.15 -1.34 28.41
N ASN A 506 3.98 -0.45 29.41
CA ASN A 506 2.80 0.40 29.49
C ASN A 506 2.70 1.41 28.35
N LEU A 507 3.83 1.96 27.88
CA LEU A 507 3.84 2.80 26.67
C LEU A 507 3.33 2.02 25.45
N PHE A 508 3.79 0.77 25.29
CA PHE A 508 3.34 -0.07 24.18
C PHE A 508 1.85 -0.42 24.32
N ASP A 509 1.41 -0.85 25.48
CA ASP A 509 -0.01 -1.15 25.71
C ASP A 509 -0.90 0.06 25.49
N TYR A 510 -0.49 1.23 26.01
CA TYR A 510 -1.22 2.48 25.84
C TYR A 510 -1.37 2.85 24.36
N ALA A 511 -0.35 2.67 23.54
CA ALA A 511 -0.39 3.00 22.11
C ALA A 511 -1.49 2.24 21.34
N TYR A 512 -1.90 1.07 21.83
CA TYR A 512 -2.99 0.27 21.27
C TYR A 512 -4.34 0.45 21.97
N SER A 513 -4.42 1.27 23.02
CA SER A 513 -5.70 1.66 23.62
C SER A 513 -6.47 2.60 22.67
N PRO A 514 -7.81 2.71 22.78
CA PRO A 514 -8.58 3.67 22.00
C PRO A 514 -8.05 5.11 22.09
N GLU A 515 -7.70 5.55 23.27
CA GLU A 515 -7.13 6.90 23.50
C GLU A 515 -5.72 7.03 22.94
N GLY A 516 -4.91 5.98 23.06
CA GLY A 516 -3.56 5.92 22.52
C GLY A 516 -3.58 5.95 20.99
N GLN A 517 -4.48 5.23 20.35
CA GLN A 517 -4.63 5.26 18.89
C GLN A 517 -5.04 6.65 18.37
N ILE A 518 -5.92 7.35 19.07
CA ILE A 518 -6.25 8.75 18.75
C ILE A 518 -4.97 9.62 18.86
N LEU A 519 -4.28 9.57 20.00
CA LEU A 519 -3.09 10.38 20.22
C LEU A 519 -1.99 10.06 19.20
N MET A 520 -1.72 8.78 18.94
CA MET A 520 -0.68 8.33 17.99
C MET A 520 -1.05 8.60 16.53
N SER A 521 -2.32 8.83 16.21
CA SER A 521 -2.77 9.17 14.85
C SER A 521 -2.99 10.68 14.67
N TYR A 522 -3.71 11.32 15.59
CA TYR A 522 -4.18 12.71 15.45
C TYR A 522 -3.32 13.75 16.20
N GLY A 523 -2.45 13.30 17.10
CA GLY A 523 -1.82 14.19 18.06
C GLY A 523 -2.74 14.55 19.23
N PRO A 524 -2.32 15.46 20.12
CA PRO A 524 -3.10 15.85 21.30
C PRO A 524 -4.30 16.76 20.97
N ASP A 525 -5.13 17.03 21.96
CA ASP A 525 -6.42 17.74 21.88
C ASP A 525 -6.36 19.07 21.11
N GLY A 526 -5.27 19.81 21.18
CA GLY A 526 -5.08 21.08 20.47
C GLY A 526 -5.13 20.99 18.94
N PHE A 527 -5.00 19.78 18.39
CA PHE A 527 -5.02 19.51 16.95
C PHE A 527 -6.34 18.87 16.48
N ILE A 528 -7.25 18.60 17.41
CA ILE A 528 -8.54 17.94 17.19
C ILE A 528 -9.67 18.94 17.39
N LYS A 529 -10.71 18.85 16.57
CA LYS A 529 -11.90 19.70 16.68
C LYS A 529 -12.74 19.30 17.87
N THR A 530 -13.05 20.26 18.76
CA THR A 530 -13.83 20.05 19.97
C THR A 530 -15.15 20.81 19.94
N ASN A 531 -16.15 20.25 20.60
CA ASN A 531 -17.41 20.89 20.92
C ASN A 531 -17.23 21.87 22.08
N ALA A 532 -18.25 22.69 22.35
CA ALA A 532 -18.23 23.66 23.44
C ALA A 532 -18.13 23.03 24.86
N ASP A 533 -18.49 21.76 25.00
CA ASP A 533 -18.37 20.99 26.23
C ASP A 533 -17.02 20.25 26.39
N GLY A 534 -16.13 20.41 25.43
CA GLY A 534 -14.80 19.79 25.40
C GLY A 534 -14.77 18.37 24.81
N SER A 535 -15.88 17.79 24.41
CA SER A 535 -15.91 16.53 23.67
C SER A 535 -15.41 16.71 22.24
N TYR A 536 -14.87 15.66 21.62
CA TYR A 536 -14.49 15.71 20.22
C TYR A 536 -15.70 15.82 19.29
N VAL A 537 -15.55 16.57 18.22
CA VAL A 537 -16.39 16.43 17.05
C VAL A 537 -15.95 15.14 16.35
N THR A 538 -16.87 14.24 16.07
CA THR A 538 -16.57 12.94 15.47
C THR A 538 -17.24 12.76 14.12
N PHE A 539 -16.79 11.77 13.35
CA PHE A 539 -17.41 11.26 12.14
C PHE A 539 -17.31 9.74 12.12
N ASP A 540 -18.27 9.09 11.47
CA ASP A 540 -18.22 7.65 11.26
C ASP A 540 -17.18 7.28 10.21
N PHE A 541 -16.30 6.36 10.56
CA PHE A 541 -15.35 5.76 9.65
C PHE A 541 -15.35 4.25 9.85
N ASN A 542 -15.93 3.54 8.89
CA ASN A 542 -16.05 2.08 8.89
C ASN A 542 -16.80 1.53 10.13
N GLY A 543 -17.83 2.24 10.59
CA GLY A 543 -18.65 1.86 11.72
C GLY A 543 -18.09 2.25 13.09
N GLU A 544 -16.98 3.00 13.11
CA GLU A 544 -16.35 3.53 14.33
C GLU A 544 -16.33 5.06 14.31
N GLU A 545 -16.59 5.67 15.48
CA GLU A 545 -16.53 7.12 15.64
C GLU A 545 -15.11 7.61 15.86
N TRP A 546 -14.61 8.42 14.92
CA TRP A 546 -13.26 8.99 14.96
C TRP A 546 -13.27 10.51 15.03
N PRO A 547 -12.28 11.14 15.69
CA PRO A 547 -12.21 12.59 15.81
C PRO A 547 -12.05 13.31 14.46
N VAL A 548 -12.59 14.51 14.37
CA VAL A 548 -12.35 15.45 13.26
C VAL A 548 -11.14 16.32 13.57
N ILE A 549 -10.28 16.52 12.58
CA ILE A 549 -9.12 17.43 12.67
C ILE A 549 -9.59 18.88 12.84
N ALA A 550 -8.90 19.65 13.66
CA ALA A 550 -9.18 21.08 13.79
C ALA A 550 -8.92 21.82 12.47
N ASP A 551 -9.75 22.82 12.17
CA ASP A 551 -9.63 23.61 10.93
C ASP A 551 -8.22 24.24 10.81
N ALA A 552 -7.68 24.77 11.94
CA ALA A 552 -6.33 25.32 11.99
C ALA A 552 -5.23 24.29 11.69
N THR A 553 -5.42 23.05 12.15
CA THR A 553 -4.49 21.94 11.85
C THR A 553 -4.53 21.59 10.37
N TYR A 554 -5.72 21.57 9.76
CA TYR A 554 -5.87 21.33 8.35
C TYR A 554 -5.22 22.44 7.50
N ASP A 555 -5.43 23.69 7.84
CA ASP A 555 -4.82 24.84 7.16
C ASP A 555 -3.28 24.81 7.25
N GLU A 556 -2.76 24.46 8.42
CA GLU A 556 -1.31 24.32 8.64
C GLU A 556 -0.72 23.16 7.84
N LEU A 557 -1.40 22.00 7.83
CA LEU A 557 -1.04 20.84 7.03
C LEU A 557 -0.90 21.19 5.53
N ILE A 558 -1.88 21.93 4.99
CA ILE A 558 -1.85 22.38 3.60
C ILE A 558 -0.69 23.33 3.38
N ALA A 559 -0.49 24.30 4.28
CA ALA A 559 0.55 25.31 4.14
C ALA A 559 1.98 24.75 4.23
N ARG A 560 2.21 23.77 5.10
CA ARG A 560 3.56 23.24 5.37
C ARG A 560 3.94 22.05 4.50
N GLU A 561 3.00 21.16 4.24
CA GLU A 561 3.28 19.86 3.59
C GLU A 561 2.38 19.60 2.36
N GLY A 562 1.73 20.66 1.83
CA GLY A 562 0.92 20.57 0.61
C GLY A 562 -0.23 19.55 0.67
N GLY A 563 -0.69 19.21 1.88
CA GLY A 563 -1.71 18.17 2.10
C GLY A 563 -1.15 16.78 2.42
N ASN A 564 0.17 16.60 2.47
CA ASN A 564 0.75 15.34 2.89
C ASN A 564 0.70 15.20 4.42
N TYR A 565 -0.38 14.59 4.90
CA TYR A 565 -0.62 14.43 6.31
C TYR A 565 0.43 13.59 7.03
N THR A 566 0.80 12.46 6.48
CA THR A 566 1.77 11.58 7.14
C THR A 566 3.10 12.28 7.39
N ASN A 567 3.55 13.12 6.45
CA ASN A 567 4.74 13.96 6.66
C ASN A 567 4.50 15.02 7.74
N TYR A 568 3.35 15.69 7.72
CA TYR A 568 2.99 16.68 8.73
C TYR A 568 2.96 16.06 10.13
N ALA A 569 2.24 14.95 10.29
CA ALA A 569 2.12 14.24 11.56
C ALA A 569 3.48 13.82 12.13
N ARG A 570 4.31 13.18 11.34
CA ARG A 570 5.64 12.73 11.77
C ARG A 570 6.58 13.88 12.08
N ARG A 571 6.55 14.92 11.25
CA ARG A 571 7.50 16.01 11.32
C ARG A 571 7.18 17.00 12.44
N PHE A 572 5.90 17.32 12.61
CA PHE A 572 5.46 18.38 13.51
C PHE A 572 4.70 17.88 14.74
N LEU A 573 3.82 16.89 14.60
CA LEU A 573 3.07 16.37 15.73
C LEU A 573 3.83 15.29 16.50
N GLY A 574 4.72 14.54 15.84
CA GLY A 574 5.37 13.36 16.41
C GLY A 574 4.45 12.12 16.43
N SER A 575 3.31 12.18 15.78
CA SER A 575 2.39 11.06 15.57
C SER A 575 2.75 10.26 14.32
N CYS A 576 2.07 9.15 14.08
CA CYS A 576 2.34 8.24 12.96
C CYS A 576 3.79 7.71 12.91
N LEU A 577 4.42 7.54 14.06
CA LEU A 577 5.77 6.99 14.21
C LEU A 577 5.69 5.52 14.63
N SER A 578 5.43 4.62 13.68
CA SER A 578 5.64 3.18 13.83
C SER A 578 4.85 2.44 14.92
N PHE A 579 3.69 2.94 15.33
CA PHE A 579 2.64 2.19 16.03
C PHE A 579 1.41 2.05 15.13
N ALA A 580 0.42 1.25 15.56
CA ALA A 580 -0.85 1.21 14.86
C ALA A 580 -1.47 2.61 14.78
N LYS A 581 -1.81 3.05 13.58
CA LYS A 581 -2.51 4.31 13.36
C LYS A 581 -3.86 4.09 12.69
N SER A 582 -4.81 4.96 12.96
CA SER A 582 -6.08 4.93 12.27
C SER A 582 -5.98 5.55 10.87
N GLN A 583 -6.53 4.85 9.88
CA GLN A 583 -6.71 5.39 8.53
C GLN A 583 -7.71 6.54 8.47
N SER A 584 -8.64 6.62 9.44
CA SER A 584 -9.65 7.67 9.52
C SER A 584 -9.05 9.06 9.40
N PHE A 585 -7.83 9.23 9.95
CA PHE A 585 -7.12 10.47 9.88
C PHE A 585 -6.65 10.83 8.46
N GLU A 586 -5.98 9.92 7.80
CA GLU A 586 -5.49 10.11 6.43
C GLU A 586 -6.64 10.34 5.45
N TYR A 587 -7.76 9.65 5.68
CA TYR A 587 -8.99 9.85 4.97
C TYR A 587 -9.50 11.31 5.04
N GLN A 588 -9.47 11.94 6.21
CA GLN A 588 -9.87 13.35 6.35
C GLN A 588 -8.95 14.31 5.60
N CYS A 589 -7.68 13.95 5.47
CA CYS A 589 -6.67 14.76 4.82
C CYS A 589 -6.59 14.56 3.31
N THR A 590 -7.23 13.52 2.78
CA THR A 590 -7.36 13.33 1.34
C THR A 590 -8.20 14.48 0.78
N HIS A 591 -7.61 15.22 -0.15
CA HIS A 591 -8.24 16.40 -0.73
C HIS A 591 -9.61 16.07 -1.34
N GLU A 592 -10.53 17.03 -1.40
CA GLU A 592 -11.87 16.84 -1.97
C GLU A 592 -11.86 16.25 -3.37
N VAL A 593 -10.88 16.60 -4.21
CA VAL A 593 -10.65 16.00 -5.53
C VAL A 593 -10.31 14.52 -5.46
N GLY A 594 -9.50 14.11 -4.50
CA GLY A 594 -9.26 12.70 -4.25
C GLY A 594 -10.52 11.93 -3.86
N LYS A 595 -11.56 12.62 -3.44
CA LYS A 595 -12.87 12.05 -3.09
C LYS A 595 -13.82 11.96 -4.28
N GLU A 596 -13.51 12.61 -5.40
CA GLU A 596 -14.18 12.45 -6.69
C GLU A 596 -13.44 11.40 -7.53
N GLY A 597 -14.09 10.78 -8.48
CA GLY A 597 -13.47 9.70 -9.26
C GLY A 597 -13.10 8.48 -8.41
N ALA A 598 -11.90 7.95 -8.58
CA ALA A 598 -11.47 6.73 -7.86
C ALA A 598 -11.18 6.96 -6.37
N GLY A 599 -10.92 8.19 -5.95
CA GLY A 599 -10.87 8.55 -4.53
C GLY A 599 -12.19 8.26 -3.82
N TYR A 600 -13.31 8.42 -4.52
CA TYR A 600 -14.61 8.01 -4.03
C TYR A 600 -14.68 6.50 -3.75
N ILE A 601 -14.09 5.68 -4.60
CA ILE A 601 -14.09 4.22 -4.44
C ILE A 601 -13.25 3.81 -3.24
N SER A 602 -12.05 4.37 -3.10
CA SER A 602 -11.23 4.18 -1.90
C SER A 602 -11.99 4.57 -0.64
N LYS A 603 -12.71 5.70 -0.68
CA LYS A 603 -13.59 6.15 0.40
C LYS A 603 -14.72 5.16 0.68
N ALA A 604 -15.43 4.71 -0.35
CA ALA A 604 -16.55 3.80 -0.21
C ALA A 604 -16.13 2.45 0.37
N ILE A 605 -14.95 1.96 -0.02
CA ILE A 605 -14.34 0.76 0.54
C ILE A 605 -13.92 0.99 1.99
N ALA A 606 -13.23 2.08 2.30
CA ALA A 606 -12.79 2.43 3.64
C ALA A 606 -13.96 2.59 4.63
N LEU A 607 -15.09 3.12 4.15
CA LEU A 607 -16.33 3.25 4.93
C LEU A 607 -17.17 1.97 4.96
N GLY A 608 -16.74 0.88 4.30
CA GLY A 608 -17.50 -0.36 4.21
C GLY A 608 -18.79 -0.26 3.40
N THR A 609 -19.01 0.83 2.65
CA THR A 609 -20.20 1.06 1.83
C THR A 609 -20.19 0.18 0.58
N ILE A 610 -19.02 -0.13 0.07
CA ILE A 610 -18.77 -1.03 -1.05
C ILE A 610 -17.69 -2.02 -0.63
N LYS A 611 -17.93 -3.30 -0.87
CA LYS A 611 -16.94 -4.35 -0.61
C LYS A 611 -16.14 -4.63 -1.87
N HIS A 612 -14.87 -4.88 -1.73
CA HIS A 612 -14.01 -5.11 -2.90
C HIS A 612 -14.47 -6.28 -3.80
N PRO A 613 -14.96 -7.44 -3.30
CA PRO A 613 -15.46 -8.50 -4.18
C PRO A 613 -16.61 -8.03 -5.09
N GLU A 614 -17.41 -7.06 -4.61
CA GLU A 614 -18.51 -6.48 -5.40
C GLU A 614 -18.02 -5.68 -6.61
N LEU A 615 -16.76 -5.24 -6.60
CA LEU A 615 -16.11 -4.52 -7.71
C LEU A 615 -15.26 -5.42 -8.59
N GLY A 616 -15.37 -6.74 -8.46
CA GLY A 616 -14.59 -7.70 -9.25
C GLY A 616 -13.10 -7.71 -8.94
N PHE A 617 -12.71 -7.38 -7.71
CA PHE A 617 -11.34 -7.61 -7.24
C PHE A 617 -11.11 -9.10 -6.98
N ALA A 618 -9.93 -9.57 -7.26
CA ALA A 618 -9.53 -10.93 -6.93
C ALA A 618 -9.56 -11.13 -5.41
N GLU A 619 -10.22 -12.20 -4.97
CA GLU A 619 -10.55 -12.40 -3.55
C GLU A 619 -9.30 -12.43 -2.67
N ASN A 620 -8.24 -13.11 -3.09
CA ASN A 620 -7.00 -13.24 -2.32
C ASN A 620 -5.95 -12.15 -2.59
N ALA A 621 -6.11 -11.36 -3.63
CA ALA A 621 -5.19 -10.26 -3.94
C ALA A 621 -5.23 -9.14 -2.90
N TRP A 622 -6.30 -9.10 -2.11
CA TRP A 622 -6.56 -8.01 -1.18
C TRP A 622 -6.26 -8.34 0.28
N TYR A 623 -6.58 -9.55 0.72
CA TYR A 623 -6.66 -9.85 2.15
C TYR A 623 -5.47 -10.59 2.73
N THR A 624 -4.68 -11.28 1.92
CA THR A 624 -3.64 -12.14 2.45
C THR A 624 -2.27 -11.50 2.28
N SER A 625 -1.78 -10.92 3.36
CA SER A 625 -0.42 -10.39 3.42
C SER A 625 0.57 -11.51 3.73
N VAL A 626 1.71 -11.51 3.04
CA VAL A 626 2.85 -12.33 3.44
C VAL A 626 3.34 -11.83 4.81
N PRO A 627 3.55 -12.72 5.78
CA PRO A 627 4.06 -12.33 7.09
C PRO A 627 5.38 -11.56 7.01
N SER A 628 5.54 -10.54 7.84
CA SER A 628 6.76 -9.72 7.88
C SER A 628 7.96 -10.51 8.39
N VAL A 629 7.72 -11.49 9.25
CA VAL A 629 8.72 -12.44 9.77
C VAL A 629 8.24 -13.85 9.48
N LEU A 630 9.06 -14.63 8.81
CA LEU A 630 8.83 -16.06 8.62
C LEU A 630 9.80 -16.82 9.52
N PRO A 631 9.32 -17.64 10.47
CA PRO A 631 10.16 -18.40 11.35
C PRO A 631 10.89 -19.47 10.56
N ASN A 632 12.20 -19.38 10.51
CA ASN A 632 13.04 -20.42 9.92
C ASN A 632 13.91 -21.02 11.02
N THR A 633 14.12 -22.31 10.98
CA THR A 633 15.14 -22.94 11.81
C THR A 633 16.53 -22.46 11.40
N SER A 634 17.51 -22.62 12.29
CA SER A 634 18.89 -22.26 11.99
C SER A 634 19.45 -23.01 10.79
N ASP A 635 19.01 -24.27 10.58
CA ASP A 635 19.41 -25.09 9.44
C ASP A 635 18.81 -24.57 8.13
N GLU A 636 17.54 -24.15 8.13
CA GLU A 636 16.86 -23.53 6.97
C GLU A 636 17.52 -22.20 6.60
N LEU A 637 17.81 -21.35 7.57
CA LEU A 637 18.55 -20.10 7.34
C LEU A 637 19.94 -20.36 6.75
N ALA A 638 20.64 -21.38 7.22
CA ALA A 638 21.93 -21.78 6.66
C ALA A 638 21.78 -22.27 5.22
N MET A 639 20.73 -23.06 4.92
CA MET A 639 20.43 -23.50 3.55
C MET A 639 20.08 -22.35 2.63
N ILE A 640 19.25 -21.41 3.04
CA ILE A 640 18.89 -20.21 2.25
C ILE A 640 20.15 -19.43 1.86
N LYS A 641 21.11 -19.28 2.77
CA LYS A 641 22.40 -18.62 2.51
C LYS A 641 23.28 -19.36 1.50
N THR A 642 23.01 -20.63 1.22
CA THR A 642 23.76 -21.39 0.20
C THR A 642 23.24 -21.19 -1.23
N TYR A 643 22.07 -20.56 -1.40
CA TYR A 643 21.51 -20.27 -2.72
C TYR A 643 22.11 -18.98 -3.29
N THR A 644 23.43 -19.01 -3.48
CA THR A 644 24.22 -17.83 -3.87
C THR A 644 23.82 -17.26 -5.22
N GLU A 645 23.44 -18.12 -6.19
CA GLU A 645 23.02 -17.68 -7.52
C GLU A 645 21.75 -16.81 -7.44
N LEU A 646 20.75 -17.18 -6.63
CA LEU A 646 19.56 -16.37 -6.40
C LEU A 646 19.95 -15.08 -5.68
N SER A 647 20.78 -15.19 -4.63
CA SER A 647 21.25 -14.04 -3.86
C SER A 647 22.10 -13.09 -4.70
N ASP A 648 22.99 -13.60 -5.53
CA ASP A 648 23.89 -12.78 -6.36
C ASP A 648 23.14 -12.04 -7.47
N ASN A 649 22.07 -12.62 -8.01
CA ASN A 649 21.31 -12.05 -9.12
C ASN A 649 20.05 -11.31 -8.67
N PHE A 650 19.32 -11.83 -7.67
CA PHE A 650 18.08 -11.26 -7.14
C PHE A 650 18.10 -11.06 -5.62
N GLY A 651 19.27 -10.99 -5.01
CA GLY A 651 19.42 -10.88 -3.54
C GLY A 651 18.95 -9.55 -2.97
N THR A 652 18.82 -8.52 -3.81
CA THR A 652 18.27 -7.23 -3.41
C THR A 652 17.15 -6.80 -4.36
N ALA A 653 16.19 -6.06 -3.83
CA ALA A 653 15.14 -5.45 -4.64
C ALA A 653 15.71 -4.63 -5.80
N LYS A 654 16.81 -3.90 -5.55
CA LYS A 654 17.45 -3.08 -6.58
C LYS A 654 18.03 -3.93 -7.73
N GLN A 655 18.62 -5.07 -7.43
CA GLN A 655 19.13 -5.98 -8.47
C GLN A 655 17.98 -6.54 -9.31
N THR A 656 16.93 -7.03 -8.68
CA THR A 656 15.73 -7.51 -9.36
C THR A 656 15.13 -6.44 -10.26
N TYR A 657 14.91 -5.24 -9.73
CA TYR A 657 14.33 -4.15 -10.53
C TYR A 657 15.25 -3.69 -11.66
N ASN A 658 16.56 -3.67 -11.48
CA ASN A 658 17.48 -3.35 -12.56
C ASN A 658 17.36 -4.35 -13.72
N ILE A 659 17.24 -5.64 -13.43
CA ILE A 659 17.01 -6.68 -14.44
C ILE A 659 15.68 -6.44 -15.15
N TRP A 660 14.62 -6.18 -14.41
CA TRP A 660 13.29 -5.91 -14.99
C TRP A 660 13.23 -4.61 -15.78
N LEU A 661 13.93 -3.55 -15.35
CA LEU A 661 14.06 -2.32 -16.10
C LEU A 661 14.78 -2.54 -17.44
N GLU A 662 15.87 -3.32 -17.44
CA GLU A 662 16.56 -3.70 -18.67
C GLU A 662 15.67 -4.58 -19.57
N GLN A 663 14.82 -5.42 -19.01
CA GLN A 663 13.83 -6.16 -19.76
C GLN A 663 12.84 -5.22 -20.48
N ILE A 664 12.34 -4.19 -19.80
CA ILE A 664 11.46 -3.19 -20.41
C ILE A 664 12.20 -2.40 -21.50
N ARG A 665 13.46 -2.04 -21.29
CA ARG A 665 14.26 -1.26 -22.23
C ARG A 665 14.64 -2.08 -23.48
N ASN A 666 15.21 -3.27 -23.29
CA ASN A 666 15.97 -4.00 -24.29
C ASN A 666 15.39 -5.38 -24.65
N GLY A 667 14.29 -5.82 -24.06
CA GLY A 667 13.80 -7.19 -24.09
C GLY A 667 14.49 -8.05 -23.04
N TYR A 668 14.62 -9.36 -23.23
CA TYR A 668 15.10 -10.26 -22.19
C TYR A 668 16.46 -9.84 -21.62
N ALA A 669 16.47 -9.43 -20.35
CA ALA A 669 17.67 -8.97 -19.65
C ALA A 669 18.57 -10.12 -19.17
N LEU A 670 18.03 -11.33 -19.02
CA LEU A 670 18.79 -12.50 -18.59
C LEU A 670 19.60 -13.05 -19.75
N GLU A 671 20.92 -13.03 -19.62
CA GLU A 671 21.84 -13.46 -20.67
C GLU A 671 21.54 -14.90 -21.14
N GLY A 672 21.44 -15.10 -22.45
CA GLY A 672 21.19 -16.38 -23.09
C GLY A 672 19.72 -16.84 -23.07
N MET A 673 18.78 -16.01 -22.53
CA MET A 673 17.37 -16.32 -22.55
C MET A 673 16.70 -15.75 -23.80
N GLY A 674 15.78 -16.52 -24.38
CA GLY A 674 15.05 -16.14 -25.59
C GLY A 674 13.53 -16.02 -25.38
N SER A 675 13.03 -16.38 -24.18
CA SER A 675 11.62 -16.39 -23.87
C SER A 675 11.34 -16.14 -22.39
N ALA A 676 10.11 -15.72 -22.07
CA ALA A 676 9.62 -15.54 -20.72
C ALA A 676 9.72 -16.85 -19.90
N ALA A 677 9.35 -17.97 -20.51
CA ALA A 677 9.43 -19.28 -19.86
C ALA A 677 10.87 -19.68 -19.49
N GLU A 678 11.85 -19.37 -20.36
CA GLU A 678 13.27 -19.62 -20.07
C GLU A 678 13.78 -18.75 -18.93
N CYS A 679 13.34 -17.48 -18.84
CA CYS A 679 13.67 -16.60 -17.74
C CYS A 679 13.14 -17.14 -16.40
N ALA A 680 11.87 -17.50 -16.35
CA ALA A 680 11.24 -18.07 -15.17
C ALA A 680 11.92 -19.40 -14.75
N ALA A 681 12.14 -20.30 -15.70
CA ALA A 681 12.81 -21.59 -15.46
C ALA A 681 14.24 -21.43 -14.95
N LYS A 682 14.97 -20.43 -15.43
CA LYS A 682 16.33 -20.13 -14.95
C LYS A 682 16.33 -19.75 -13.47
N VAL A 683 15.46 -18.84 -13.07
CA VAL A 683 15.34 -18.43 -11.67
C VAL A 683 14.90 -19.59 -10.79
N ALA A 684 13.88 -20.33 -11.21
CA ALA A 684 13.34 -21.44 -10.46
C ALA A 684 14.34 -22.59 -10.26
N ASN A 685 15.06 -22.97 -11.31
CA ASN A 685 15.86 -24.19 -11.33
C ASN A 685 17.37 -23.94 -11.22
N GLU A 686 17.93 -23.06 -12.05
CA GLU A 686 19.38 -22.81 -12.06
C GLU A 686 19.82 -21.98 -10.86
N TRP A 687 19.01 -20.99 -10.46
CA TRP A 687 19.28 -20.11 -9.31
C TRP A 687 18.67 -20.59 -8.00
N ASN A 688 18.16 -21.82 -7.97
CA ASN A 688 17.57 -22.46 -6.79
C ASN A 688 16.32 -21.76 -6.20
N GLY A 689 15.62 -20.95 -7.00
CA GLY A 689 14.44 -20.23 -6.55
C GLY A 689 13.34 -21.15 -6.02
N SER A 690 13.12 -22.31 -6.67
CA SER A 690 12.12 -23.29 -6.20
C SER A 690 12.45 -23.88 -4.83
N LYS A 691 13.74 -24.06 -4.51
CA LYS A 691 14.15 -24.53 -3.18
C LYS A 691 13.99 -23.43 -2.13
N TYR A 692 14.32 -22.19 -2.50
CA TYR A 692 14.07 -21.02 -1.65
C TYR A 692 12.59 -20.89 -1.32
N LEU A 693 11.72 -20.97 -2.33
CA LEU A 693 10.28 -20.87 -2.16
C LEU A 693 9.73 -22.01 -1.30
N ALA A 694 10.22 -23.24 -1.47
CA ALA A 694 9.81 -24.36 -0.63
C ALA A 694 10.10 -24.12 0.85
N LEU A 695 11.30 -23.61 1.20
CA LEU A 695 11.64 -23.26 2.58
C LEU A 695 10.77 -22.12 3.14
N LYS A 696 10.40 -21.16 2.29
CA LYS A 696 9.48 -20.09 2.70
C LYS A 696 8.07 -20.62 2.94
N ASN A 697 7.60 -21.56 2.13
CA ASN A 697 6.31 -22.20 2.34
C ASN A 697 6.31 -23.09 3.60
N ASP A 698 7.38 -23.84 3.86
CA ASP A 698 7.49 -24.63 5.09
C ASP A 698 7.37 -23.71 6.33
N ALA A 699 8.03 -22.53 6.32
CA ALA A 699 7.94 -21.57 7.39
C ALA A 699 6.55 -20.88 7.49
N TYR A 700 5.93 -20.61 6.36
CA TYR A 700 4.59 -20.04 6.28
C TYR A 700 3.52 -21.00 6.82
N ASP A 701 3.60 -22.27 6.44
CA ASP A 701 2.69 -23.31 6.93
C ASP A 701 2.77 -23.50 8.44
N LEU A 702 3.96 -23.41 9.02
CA LEU A 702 4.15 -23.48 10.49
C LEU A 702 3.43 -22.33 11.19
N LEU A 703 3.52 -21.11 10.68
CA LEU A 703 2.82 -19.96 11.25
C LEU A 703 1.30 -20.11 11.12
N PHE A 704 0.84 -20.60 9.97
CA PHE A 704 -0.58 -20.77 9.70
C PHE A 704 -1.21 -21.85 10.58
N ASP A 705 -0.52 -22.97 10.76
CA ASP A 705 -0.95 -24.07 11.63
C ASP A 705 -0.95 -23.66 13.12
N ALA A 706 -0.06 -22.79 13.53
CA ALA A 706 0.01 -22.27 14.92
C ALA A 706 -1.09 -21.24 15.22
N ALA A 707 -1.58 -20.51 14.21
CA ALA A 707 -2.63 -19.50 14.36
C ALA A 707 -4.06 -20.10 14.34
N ASN A 708 -4.22 -21.36 13.89
CA ASN A 708 -5.49 -22.10 13.81
C ASN A 708 -5.55 -23.24 14.85
#